data_6301c0a110e5e10cab53b823aeefc57a
#
_entry.id   6301c0a110e5e10cab53b823aeefc57a
#
_cell.length_a   1.000
_cell.length_b   1.000
_cell.length_c   1.000
_cell.angle_alpha   90.00
_cell.angle_beta   90.00
_cell.angle_gamma   90.00
#
_symmetry.space_group_name_H-M   'P 1'
#
loop_
_entity.id
_entity.type
_entity.pdbx_description
1 polymer ?
#
loop_
_entity_poly.entity_id
_entity_poly.type
_entity_poly.pdbx_seq_one_letter_code
_entity_poly.pdbx_strand_id
1 'polypeptide(L)'
;LASADTKSSKTKPASSRHATRGRPGESYDAQDITVLEGLEAVRKRPGMYIGSTGVMGLHHLVYEVVDNSVDEALAGFCTEVTVTIHPDNSITVADNGRGIPVALHEKEGRPAVEVVLTVLHSGGKFGDGGGYKVSGGLHGVGVSVVNALSERLLVEVRRDGYVFSQEYSRGAPLGELQRGEKLPAGAGTGTTVTFLPDADIFETLDFDYHTLEERLRETAFLTRSLKIALVDERAEGHSAEFQYEGGIEDFVAYLNENKDTVHRKVVFFSAESEEGAVEVAMQWNSSYQESIHSFANNINTREGGTHMSGFRSALTRTLNKYARDHSLLKEKEDNLSGEDVREGLTAVISVKLRDPQFEGQTKTKLGNPGMAGFVESVVNACLAEFLEENPSEARAVITKAVQAQRAREAARKARDLTRRKSALENSTLPGKLADCTVKDPSLAELFVVEGDSAGGSAKQGRDRNTQAVLPLRGKILNVEKSRIDKVLQNTEIQALITAIGTGVRDEFNIENARYHKVILMSVDAEEHVLVRDRDGVRLTTIGEFIDPQLEDCPVEGPQGLRRSVYERFGEVLSLDLQGRKPHFGEIKGVVRHEVTEPLYEVTTLYGRKVRVTASHSIYVYEDGELRKKRGDELKVGDVVAAPRRVPLPESAPARIDLVRELHRHPQAAHQVWLRGPAVADWSRQRIVLEHEHNPQLTEPRVEIPAEVRTELAALRRRNRVSQRALCQ
;
A
#
# COMPACT_ATOMS: atom_id res chain seq x y z
N LEU A 1 -9.93 -63.36 34.41
CA LEU A 1 -10.68 -64.61 34.37
C LEU A 1 -11.40 -64.71 33.01
N ALA A 2 -10.80 -65.32 32.08
CA ALA A 2 -11.12 -66.73 31.57
C ALA A 2 -12.26 -66.63 30.53
N SER A 3 -11.95 -66.79 29.31
CA SER A 3 -11.75 -67.88 28.42
C SER A 3 -13.05 -68.43 27.79
N ALA A 4 -12.97 -68.50 26.54
CA ALA A 4 -12.99 -69.59 25.59
C ALA A 4 -14.24 -69.75 24.69
N ASP A 5 -13.94 -69.77 23.36
CA ASP A 5 -14.29 -70.78 22.35
C ASP A 5 -15.78 -71.14 22.14
N THR A 6 -16.31 -71.20 20.96
CA THR A 6 -15.98 -72.04 19.80
C THR A 6 -17.03 -71.88 18.66
N LYS A 7 -16.51 -71.91 17.41
CA LYS A 7 -17.00 -72.65 16.20
C LYS A 7 -18.37 -72.44 15.55
N SER A 8 -18.30 -71.96 14.30
CA SER A 8 -18.61 -72.70 13.06
C SER A 8 -20.07 -72.81 12.58
N SER A 9 -20.40 -72.24 11.42
CA SER A 9 -20.60 -72.99 10.14
C SER A 9 -21.33 -72.10 9.08
N LYS A 10 -20.73 -72.08 7.90
CA LYS A 10 -21.24 -72.12 6.51
C LYS A 10 -22.73 -71.86 6.25
N THR A 11 -22.99 -70.87 5.34
CA THR A 11 -23.50 -71.24 3.96
C THR A 11 -23.56 -69.95 3.11
N LYS A 12 -23.07 -70.04 1.85
CA LYS A 12 -23.36 -69.22 0.68
C LYS A 12 -24.61 -69.77 -0.02
N PRO A 13 -25.30 -69.13 -1.03
CA PRO A 13 -24.82 -68.11 -1.98
C PRO A 13 -25.90 -67.04 -2.46
N ALA A 14 -25.48 -66.21 -3.32
CA ALA A 14 -26.08 -65.70 -4.59
C ALA A 14 -26.31 -64.18 -4.69
N SER A 15 -25.43 -63.56 -5.43
CA SER A 15 -25.54 -62.69 -6.62
C SER A 15 -26.57 -61.55 -6.63
N SER A 16 -26.06 -60.31 -6.73
CA SER A 16 -26.40 -59.47 -7.87
C SER A 16 -25.36 -58.36 -8.04
N ARG A 17 -24.82 -58.29 -9.24
CA ARG A 17 -23.84 -57.36 -9.74
C ARG A 17 -24.46 -55.94 -9.86
N HIS A 18 -23.82 -54.93 -9.25
CA HIS A 18 -23.77 -53.63 -9.86
C HIS A 18 -22.32 -53.14 -9.75
N ALA A 19 -21.65 -53.18 -10.88
CA ALA A 19 -20.31 -52.68 -11.06
C ALA A 19 -20.41 -51.16 -11.24
N THR A 20 -20.05 -50.40 -10.22
CA THR A 20 -19.59 -49.04 -10.38
C THR A 20 -18.09 -49.09 -10.70
N ARG A 21 -17.73 -48.75 -11.95
CA ARG A 21 -16.35 -48.53 -12.37
C ARG A 21 -15.78 -47.38 -11.53
N GLY A 22 -15.01 -47.74 -10.50
CA GLY A 22 -14.05 -46.84 -9.88
C GLY A 22 -12.93 -46.54 -10.90
N ARG A 23 -12.58 -45.29 -11.09
CA ARG A 23 -11.34 -44.88 -11.74
C ARG A 23 -10.17 -45.53 -11.01
N PRO A 24 -9.08 -45.93 -11.69
CA PRO A 24 -7.89 -46.41 -11.01
C PRO A 24 -7.37 -45.25 -10.15
N GLY A 25 -7.43 -45.37 -8.84
CA GLY A 25 -6.74 -44.53 -7.91
C GLY A 25 -5.25 -44.78 -8.07
N GLU A 26 -4.50 -43.77 -8.41
CA GLU A 26 -3.07 -43.71 -8.19
C GLU A 26 -2.86 -44.06 -6.71
N SER A 27 -2.22 -45.18 -6.41
CA SER A 27 -1.88 -45.53 -5.04
C SER A 27 -0.78 -44.56 -4.60
N TYR A 28 -1.06 -43.71 -3.62
CA TYR A 28 -0.04 -42.92 -2.94
C TYR A 28 0.86 -43.86 -2.17
N ASP A 29 2.12 -43.99 -2.63
CA ASP A 29 3.09 -44.94 -2.07
C ASP A 29 4.37 -44.17 -1.63
N ALA A 30 5.25 -44.83 -0.90
CA ALA A 30 6.50 -44.28 -0.42
C ALA A 30 7.38 -43.65 -1.55
N GLN A 31 7.22 -44.16 -2.78
CA GLN A 31 7.91 -43.61 -3.97
C GLN A 31 7.39 -42.22 -4.42
N ASP A 32 6.18 -41.84 -3.98
CA ASP A 32 5.58 -40.54 -4.29
C ASP A 32 6.06 -39.45 -3.34
N ILE A 33 6.80 -39.84 -2.29
CA ILE A 33 7.41 -38.87 -1.34
C ILE A 33 8.72 -38.38 -1.91
N THR A 34 8.69 -37.14 -2.42
CA THR A 34 9.91 -36.45 -2.90
C THR A 34 10.56 -35.68 -1.75
N VAL A 35 11.81 -35.97 -1.44
CA VAL A 35 12.64 -35.20 -0.51
C VAL A 35 13.38 -34.14 -1.31
N LEU A 36 13.20 -32.89 -0.94
CA LEU A 36 13.94 -31.76 -1.51
C LEU A 36 15.03 -31.35 -0.53
N GLU A 37 16.26 -31.25 -1.00
CA GLU A 37 17.42 -30.87 -0.18
C GLU A 37 17.97 -29.51 -0.59
N GLY A 38 18.51 -28.77 0.39
CA GLY A 38 19.23 -27.53 0.15
C GLY A 38 18.43 -26.45 -0.57
N LEU A 39 19.09 -25.75 -1.50
CA LEU A 39 18.51 -24.60 -2.21
C LEU A 39 17.47 -24.98 -3.27
N GLU A 40 17.40 -26.25 -3.68
CA GLU A 40 16.34 -26.72 -4.59
C GLU A 40 14.95 -26.62 -3.93
N ALA A 41 14.87 -26.87 -2.61
CA ALA A 41 13.64 -26.70 -1.85
C ALA A 41 13.13 -25.24 -1.89
N VAL A 42 14.04 -24.28 -1.82
CA VAL A 42 13.74 -22.84 -1.91
C VAL A 42 13.16 -22.50 -3.28
N ARG A 43 13.82 -22.93 -4.36
CA ARG A 43 13.37 -22.66 -5.73
C ARG A 43 12.00 -23.28 -6.03
N LYS A 44 11.73 -24.47 -5.48
CA LYS A 44 10.46 -25.17 -5.72
C LYS A 44 9.29 -24.62 -4.89
N ARG A 45 9.57 -24.00 -3.76
CA ARG A 45 8.57 -23.45 -2.83
C ARG A 45 9.00 -22.06 -2.32
N PRO A 46 9.26 -21.07 -3.20
CA PRO A 46 9.78 -19.75 -2.80
C PRO A 46 8.87 -19.03 -1.80
N GLY A 47 7.55 -19.15 -1.93
CA GLY A 47 6.59 -18.53 -1.02
C GLY A 47 6.73 -18.94 0.45
N MET A 48 7.34 -20.09 0.75
CA MET A 48 7.63 -20.49 2.15
C MET A 48 8.74 -19.63 2.79
N TYR A 49 9.62 -19.02 1.98
CA TYR A 49 10.80 -18.26 2.45
C TYR A 49 10.60 -16.77 2.31
N ILE A 50 9.97 -16.30 1.23
CA ILE A 50 9.79 -14.87 0.91
C ILE A 50 8.32 -14.42 0.91
N GLY A 51 7.39 -15.31 1.27
CA GLY A 51 5.97 -15.01 1.41
C GLY A 51 5.17 -15.06 0.10
N SER A 52 5.70 -14.55 -1.01
CA SER A 52 5.07 -14.59 -2.34
C SER A 52 6.12 -14.51 -3.44
N THR A 53 5.72 -14.75 -4.71
CA THR A 53 6.54 -14.55 -5.91
C THR A 53 6.19 -13.27 -6.68
N GLY A 54 5.21 -12.53 -6.21
CA GLY A 54 4.86 -11.22 -6.74
C GLY A 54 5.78 -10.09 -6.23
N VAL A 55 5.37 -8.85 -6.46
CA VAL A 55 6.13 -7.62 -6.11
C VAL A 55 6.65 -7.61 -4.68
N MET A 56 5.84 -8.04 -3.70
CA MET A 56 6.29 -8.06 -2.29
C MET A 56 7.44 -9.02 -2.03
N GLY A 57 7.39 -10.24 -2.61
CA GLY A 57 8.46 -11.21 -2.48
C GLY A 57 9.73 -10.78 -3.22
N LEU A 58 9.59 -10.09 -4.35
CA LEU A 58 10.71 -9.50 -5.07
C LEU A 58 11.49 -8.50 -4.20
N HIS A 59 10.78 -7.55 -3.57
CA HIS A 59 11.38 -6.56 -2.66
C HIS A 59 11.97 -7.21 -1.41
N HIS A 60 11.42 -8.35 -0.96
CA HIS A 60 11.95 -9.07 0.19
C HIS A 60 13.39 -9.55 0.00
N LEU A 61 13.80 -9.86 -1.25
CA LEU A 61 15.20 -10.18 -1.56
C LEU A 61 16.15 -9.03 -1.18
N VAL A 62 15.76 -7.79 -1.48
CA VAL A 62 16.55 -6.60 -1.12
C VAL A 62 16.62 -6.48 0.41
N TYR A 63 15.50 -6.66 1.09
CA TYR A 63 15.45 -6.56 2.55
C TYR A 63 16.36 -7.57 3.24
N GLU A 64 16.41 -8.83 2.78
CA GLU A 64 17.28 -9.84 3.35
C GLU A 64 18.78 -9.51 3.21
N VAL A 65 19.18 -8.87 2.10
CA VAL A 65 20.58 -8.43 1.92
C VAL A 65 20.87 -7.20 2.77
N VAL A 66 19.98 -6.21 2.78
CA VAL A 66 20.12 -4.97 3.60
C VAL A 66 20.15 -5.31 5.08
N ASP A 67 19.30 -6.23 5.56
CA ASP A 67 19.25 -6.64 6.96
C ASP A 67 20.59 -7.23 7.44
N ASN A 68 21.39 -7.86 6.57
CA ASN A 68 22.73 -8.30 6.91
C ASN A 68 23.69 -7.13 7.16
N SER A 69 23.60 -6.07 6.35
CA SER A 69 24.38 -4.84 6.55
C SER A 69 23.94 -4.07 7.78
N VAL A 70 22.64 -4.08 8.09
CA VAL A 70 22.07 -3.51 9.33
C VAL A 70 22.56 -4.28 10.56
N ASP A 71 22.65 -5.61 10.49
CA ASP A 71 23.23 -6.41 11.58
C ASP A 71 24.69 -6.05 11.85
N GLU A 72 25.50 -5.75 10.81
CA GLU A 72 26.84 -5.19 10.98
C GLU A 72 26.82 -3.81 11.64
N ALA A 73 25.82 -2.96 11.30
CA ALA A 73 25.66 -1.65 11.93
C ALA A 73 25.25 -1.76 13.40
N LEU A 74 24.32 -2.66 13.74
CA LEU A 74 23.93 -2.94 15.13
C LEU A 74 25.09 -3.52 15.95
N ALA A 75 26.02 -4.22 15.32
CA ALA A 75 27.24 -4.70 15.94
C ALA A 75 28.33 -3.60 16.03
N GLY A 76 28.10 -2.41 15.48
CA GLY A 76 29.01 -1.26 15.55
C GLY A 76 30.11 -1.24 14.48
N PHE A 77 29.99 -2.04 13.41
CA PHE A 77 31.04 -2.18 12.39
C PHE A 77 30.68 -1.58 11.03
N CYS A 78 29.41 -1.23 10.81
CA CYS A 78 28.94 -0.61 9.56
C CYS A 78 28.35 0.77 9.85
N THR A 79 28.69 1.75 9.02
CA THR A 79 28.21 3.13 9.13
C THR A 79 27.53 3.62 7.82
N GLU A 80 27.69 2.88 6.73
CA GLU A 80 27.14 3.26 5.45
C GLU A 80 26.69 2.02 4.65
N VAL A 81 25.50 2.09 4.08
CA VAL A 81 24.92 1.10 3.17
C VAL A 81 24.43 1.81 1.92
N THR A 82 24.77 1.30 0.75
CA THR A 82 24.28 1.81 -0.54
C THR A 82 23.50 0.71 -1.24
N VAL A 83 22.29 1.04 -1.68
CA VAL A 83 21.43 0.17 -2.49
C VAL A 83 21.29 0.81 -3.86
N THR A 84 21.65 0.07 -4.92
CA THR A 84 21.57 0.55 -6.31
C THR A 84 20.65 -0.35 -7.11
N ILE A 85 19.70 0.24 -7.81
CA ILE A 85 18.84 -0.42 -8.79
C ILE A 85 19.43 -0.15 -10.17
N HIS A 86 19.90 -1.20 -10.86
CA HIS A 86 20.54 -1.06 -12.17
C HIS A 86 19.52 -1.09 -13.33
N PRO A 87 19.92 -0.61 -14.53
CA PRO A 87 19.05 -0.60 -15.71
C PRO A 87 18.55 -1.97 -16.17
N ASP A 88 19.25 -3.05 -15.83
CA ASP A 88 18.87 -4.43 -16.10
C ASP A 88 17.97 -5.05 -15.00
N ASN A 89 17.52 -4.24 -14.04
CA ASN A 89 16.81 -4.67 -12.84
C ASN A 89 17.61 -5.59 -11.91
N SER A 90 18.93 -5.61 -11.99
CA SER A 90 19.75 -6.15 -10.92
C SER A 90 19.85 -5.15 -9.78
N ILE A 91 20.09 -5.65 -8.56
CA ILE A 91 20.28 -4.83 -7.35
C ILE A 91 21.67 -5.05 -6.82
N THR A 92 22.34 -3.95 -6.47
CA THR A 92 23.58 -3.98 -5.69
C THR A 92 23.31 -3.44 -4.29
N VAL A 93 23.71 -4.18 -3.27
CA VAL A 93 23.78 -3.72 -1.87
C VAL A 93 25.23 -3.75 -1.44
N ALA A 94 25.78 -2.61 -1.08
CA ALA A 94 27.16 -2.45 -0.63
C ALA A 94 27.20 -1.87 0.77
N ASP A 95 28.00 -2.46 1.67
CA ASP A 95 28.26 -1.97 3.01
C ASP A 95 29.75 -1.73 3.27
N ASN A 96 30.04 -0.98 4.31
CA ASN A 96 31.39 -0.75 4.83
C ASN A 96 31.66 -1.51 6.16
N GLY A 97 30.98 -2.63 6.38
CA GLY A 97 31.15 -3.49 7.54
C GLY A 97 32.46 -4.28 7.54
N ARG A 98 32.55 -5.33 8.38
CA ARG A 98 33.77 -6.18 8.49
C ARG A 98 34.05 -7.03 7.25
N GLY A 99 33.06 -7.21 6.38
CA GLY A 99 33.09 -8.18 5.29
C GLY A 99 32.85 -9.63 5.77
N ILE A 100 32.13 -10.42 4.98
CA ILE A 100 31.87 -11.83 5.26
C ILE A 100 33.23 -12.58 5.37
N PRO A 101 33.44 -13.51 6.34
CA PRO A 101 34.65 -14.30 6.43
C PRO A 101 34.92 -15.09 5.14
N VAL A 102 36.19 -15.04 4.66
CA VAL A 102 36.63 -15.70 3.41
C VAL A 102 37.50 -16.94 3.67
N ALA A 103 37.88 -17.17 4.92
CA ALA A 103 38.65 -18.37 5.30
C ALA A 103 37.83 -19.65 5.15
N LEU A 104 38.52 -20.77 5.04
CA LEU A 104 37.85 -22.08 4.96
C LEU A 104 37.08 -22.40 6.25
N HIS A 105 35.86 -22.82 6.09
CA HIS A 105 35.01 -23.30 7.20
C HIS A 105 35.44 -24.72 7.56
N GLU A 106 35.84 -24.95 8.84
CA GLU A 106 36.45 -26.20 9.28
C GLU A 106 35.64 -27.47 8.98
N LYS A 107 34.29 -27.40 9.12
CA LYS A 107 33.42 -28.55 8.90
C LYS A 107 33.06 -28.78 7.42
N GLU A 108 32.88 -27.69 6.67
CA GLU A 108 32.41 -27.75 5.29
C GLU A 108 33.55 -27.86 4.27
N GLY A 109 34.79 -27.49 4.67
CA GLY A 109 35.96 -27.51 3.77
C GLY A 109 35.88 -26.52 2.61
N ARG A 110 34.95 -25.55 2.68
CA ARG A 110 34.71 -24.51 1.68
C ARG A 110 34.86 -23.12 2.27
N PRO A 111 35.12 -22.06 1.49
CA PRO A 111 35.15 -20.70 2.01
C PRO A 111 33.87 -20.34 2.78
N ALA A 112 33.99 -19.67 3.92
CA ALA A 112 32.82 -19.36 4.76
C ALA A 112 31.78 -18.51 4.01
N VAL A 113 32.20 -17.60 3.12
CA VAL A 113 31.29 -16.83 2.25
C VAL A 113 30.47 -17.75 1.35
N GLU A 114 31.05 -18.79 0.77
CA GLU A 114 30.34 -19.78 -0.04
C GLU A 114 29.33 -20.58 0.80
N VAL A 115 29.75 -21.00 2.01
CA VAL A 115 28.85 -21.72 2.92
C VAL A 115 27.63 -20.87 3.28
N VAL A 116 27.80 -19.58 3.60
CA VAL A 116 26.72 -18.65 3.92
C VAL A 116 25.75 -18.46 2.74
N LEU A 117 26.26 -18.49 1.51
CA LEU A 117 25.45 -18.31 0.30
C LEU A 117 24.79 -19.58 -0.24
N THR A 118 25.29 -20.78 0.13
CA THR A 118 24.82 -22.05 -0.47
C THR A 118 24.21 -23.03 0.51
N VAL A 119 24.39 -22.84 1.81
CA VAL A 119 23.89 -23.75 2.85
C VAL A 119 22.82 -23.06 3.68
N LEU A 120 21.62 -23.64 3.73
CA LEU A 120 20.55 -23.16 4.60
C LEU A 120 20.94 -23.38 6.08
N HIS A 121 20.46 -22.48 6.95
CA HIS A 121 20.74 -22.52 8.39
C HIS A 121 22.24 -22.43 8.70
N SER A 122 22.98 -21.68 7.89
CA SER A 122 24.39 -21.36 8.10
C SER A 122 24.57 -19.86 8.42
N GLY A 123 25.53 -19.55 9.27
CA GLY A 123 25.86 -18.15 9.57
C GLY A 123 26.52 -17.96 10.93
N GLY A 124 27.22 -16.83 11.10
CA GLY A 124 27.92 -16.46 12.33
C GLY A 124 27.02 -15.93 13.45
N LYS A 125 25.68 -16.02 13.28
CA LYS A 125 24.67 -15.50 14.22
C LYS A 125 24.11 -16.59 15.16
N PHE A 126 24.56 -17.84 14.98
CA PHE A 126 24.18 -18.98 15.82
C PHE A 126 25.21 -19.24 16.92
N GLY A 127 24.86 -19.13 18.17
CA GLY A 127 25.65 -19.55 19.33
C GLY A 127 26.22 -18.41 20.20
N ASP A 128 26.55 -18.76 21.43
CA ASP A 128 26.96 -17.85 22.51
C ASP A 128 28.31 -17.13 22.27
N GLY A 129 29.07 -17.52 21.24
CA GLY A 129 30.35 -16.92 20.84
C GLY A 129 30.26 -16.07 19.58
N GLY A 130 29.07 -15.88 19.01
CA GLY A 130 28.85 -15.13 17.78
C GLY A 130 29.15 -13.64 17.94
N GLY A 131 29.71 -13.00 16.90
CA GLY A 131 30.09 -11.58 16.91
C GLY A 131 28.90 -10.60 16.91
N TYR A 132 27.66 -11.08 17.13
CA TYR A 132 26.44 -10.29 17.14
C TYR A 132 25.66 -10.53 18.43
N LYS A 133 25.44 -9.47 19.21
CA LYS A 133 24.59 -9.51 20.42
C LYS A 133 23.09 -9.47 20.08
N VAL A 134 22.76 -8.78 19.03
CA VAL A 134 21.40 -8.60 18.49
C VAL A 134 21.48 -8.75 16.99
N SER A 135 20.56 -9.47 16.37
CA SER A 135 20.48 -9.66 14.93
C SER A 135 19.05 -9.83 14.48
N GLY A 136 18.70 -9.29 13.30
CA GLY A 136 17.46 -9.55 12.59
C GLY A 136 17.49 -10.87 11.82
N GLY A 137 18.66 -11.29 11.38
CA GLY A 137 18.87 -12.52 10.62
C GLY A 137 18.97 -13.78 11.48
N LEU A 138 17.85 -14.29 11.98
CA LEU A 138 17.76 -15.36 12.96
C LEU A 138 17.89 -16.77 12.40
N HIS A 139 17.50 -16.98 11.17
CA HIS A 139 17.34 -18.32 10.61
C HIS A 139 18.56 -18.77 9.76
N GLY A 140 19.50 -17.86 9.47
CA GLY A 140 20.67 -18.14 8.62
C GLY A 140 20.30 -18.61 7.22
N VAL A 141 19.20 -18.09 6.68
CA VAL A 141 18.70 -18.47 5.36
C VAL A 141 18.59 -17.28 4.40
N GLY A 142 18.58 -16.05 4.86
CA GLY A 142 18.25 -14.87 4.06
C GLY A 142 19.06 -14.77 2.75
N VAL A 143 20.36 -14.61 2.84
CA VAL A 143 21.20 -14.44 1.64
C VAL A 143 21.31 -15.71 0.79
N SER A 144 21.21 -16.91 1.38
CA SER A 144 21.16 -18.16 0.61
C SER A 144 19.84 -18.32 -0.15
N VAL A 145 18.73 -17.81 0.38
CA VAL A 145 17.44 -17.71 -0.31
C VAL A 145 17.54 -16.71 -1.46
N VAL A 146 18.16 -15.53 -1.26
CA VAL A 146 18.41 -14.56 -2.34
C VAL A 146 19.22 -15.21 -3.47
N ASN A 147 20.30 -15.93 -3.13
CA ASN A 147 21.12 -16.64 -4.11
C ASN A 147 20.30 -17.70 -4.87
N ALA A 148 19.52 -18.53 -4.16
CA ALA A 148 18.69 -19.54 -4.78
C ALA A 148 17.64 -18.99 -5.75
N LEU A 149 17.09 -17.81 -5.45
CA LEU A 149 16.02 -17.15 -6.22
C LEU A 149 16.54 -16.13 -7.24
N SER A 150 17.86 -16.03 -7.41
CA SER A 150 18.51 -15.19 -8.42
C SER A 150 19.00 -16.01 -9.60
N GLU A 151 18.81 -15.48 -10.81
CA GLU A 151 19.42 -16.03 -12.02
C GLU A 151 20.93 -15.92 -11.92
N ARG A 152 21.43 -14.78 -11.41
CA ARG A 152 22.84 -14.50 -11.19
C ARG A 152 23.04 -13.73 -9.89
N LEU A 153 24.08 -14.08 -9.13
CA LEU A 153 24.52 -13.34 -7.96
C LEU A 153 26.04 -13.24 -7.96
N LEU A 154 26.55 -12.05 -7.68
CA LEU A 154 27.96 -11.78 -7.45
C LEU A 154 28.14 -11.28 -6.02
N VAL A 155 29.04 -11.88 -5.27
CA VAL A 155 29.49 -11.36 -3.98
C VAL A 155 30.92 -10.87 -4.09
N GLU A 156 31.19 -9.68 -3.59
CA GLU A 156 32.53 -9.10 -3.47
C GLU A 156 32.78 -8.74 -2.01
N VAL A 157 33.87 -9.24 -1.45
CA VAL A 157 34.22 -9.02 -0.05
C VAL A 157 35.58 -8.31 0.03
N ARG A 158 35.58 -7.13 0.62
CA ARG A 158 36.82 -6.38 0.96
C ARG A 158 37.24 -6.75 2.36
N ARG A 159 38.26 -7.60 2.47
CA ARG A 159 38.75 -8.11 3.74
C ARG A 159 40.21 -8.49 3.67
N ASP A 160 40.91 -8.43 4.78
CA ASP A 160 42.34 -8.83 4.90
C ASP A 160 43.25 -8.17 3.88
N GLY A 161 42.91 -6.95 3.42
CA GLY A 161 43.67 -6.17 2.46
C GLY A 161 43.52 -6.60 0.99
N TYR A 162 42.49 -7.41 0.68
CA TYR A 162 42.19 -7.88 -0.68
C TYR A 162 40.69 -7.77 -0.97
N VAL A 163 40.34 -7.78 -2.27
CA VAL A 163 38.98 -8.02 -2.74
C VAL A 163 38.88 -9.51 -3.07
N PHE A 164 37.86 -10.15 -2.54
CA PHE A 164 37.51 -11.52 -2.93
C PHE A 164 36.17 -11.50 -3.64
N SER A 165 36.01 -12.26 -4.71
CA SER A 165 34.78 -12.33 -5.48
C SER A 165 34.40 -13.75 -5.84
N GLN A 166 33.10 -14.03 -5.90
CA GLN A 166 32.57 -15.30 -6.35
C GLN A 166 31.19 -15.07 -6.99
N GLU A 167 31.00 -15.72 -8.14
CA GLU A 167 29.74 -15.68 -8.88
C GLU A 167 28.92 -16.94 -8.66
N TYR A 168 27.60 -16.75 -8.70
CA TYR A 168 26.62 -17.82 -8.55
C TYR A 168 25.54 -17.70 -9.61
N SER A 169 24.99 -18.85 -9.99
CA SER A 169 23.79 -18.93 -10.82
C SER A 169 22.79 -19.88 -10.17
N ARG A 170 21.60 -19.36 -9.90
CA ARG A 170 20.47 -20.14 -9.34
C ARG A 170 20.87 -20.91 -8.08
N GLY A 171 21.69 -20.31 -7.24
CA GLY A 171 22.17 -20.89 -5.98
C GLY A 171 23.47 -21.67 -6.09
N ALA A 172 23.93 -22.04 -7.29
CA ALA A 172 25.15 -22.81 -7.49
C ALA A 172 26.36 -21.90 -7.78
N PRO A 173 27.53 -22.11 -7.15
CA PRO A 173 28.73 -21.36 -7.48
C PRO A 173 29.21 -21.70 -8.90
N LEU A 174 29.60 -20.67 -9.67
CA LEU A 174 30.14 -20.85 -11.03
C LEU A 174 31.66 -21.12 -11.06
N GLY A 175 32.31 -20.94 -9.92
CA GLY A 175 33.75 -21.17 -9.78
C GLY A 175 34.19 -21.06 -8.33
N GLU A 176 35.48 -21.24 -8.07
CA GLU A 176 36.06 -21.05 -6.74
C GLU A 176 36.12 -19.56 -6.38
N LEU A 177 36.18 -19.26 -5.07
CA LEU A 177 36.37 -17.90 -4.55
C LEU A 177 37.68 -17.33 -5.10
N GLN A 178 37.58 -16.26 -5.89
CA GLN A 178 38.72 -15.59 -6.52
C GLN A 178 39.28 -14.54 -5.58
N ARG A 179 40.61 -14.54 -5.39
CA ARG A 179 41.31 -13.46 -4.71
C ARG A 179 41.77 -12.46 -5.76
N GLY A 180 41.17 -11.29 -5.73
CA GLY A 180 41.51 -10.20 -6.63
C GLY A 180 42.70 -9.35 -6.15
N GLU A 181 42.69 -8.08 -6.54
CA GLU A 181 43.75 -7.14 -6.28
C GLU A 181 43.92 -6.79 -4.81
N LYS A 182 45.15 -6.46 -4.42
CA LYS A 182 45.45 -5.93 -3.10
C LYS A 182 44.88 -4.53 -2.95
N LEU A 183 44.10 -4.32 -1.92
CA LEU A 183 43.56 -3.01 -1.61
C LEU A 183 44.66 -2.00 -1.24
N PRO A 184 44.49 -0.71 -1.58
CA PRO A 184 45.37 0.35 -1.08
C PRO A 184 45.44 0.39 0.43
N ALA A 185 46.57 0.85 0.99
CA ALA A 185 46.66 1.02 2.43
C ALA A 185 45.62 1.99 2.95
N GLY A 186 44.80 1.55 3.94
CA GLY A 186 43.70 2.33 4.49
C GLY A 186 42.34 2.15 3.77
N ALA A 187 42.28 1.31 2.75
CA ALA A 187 41.01 0.92 2.17
C ALA A 187 40.15 0.16 3.22
N GLY A 188 38.92 0.57 3.37
CA GLY A 188 37.98 -0.05 4.30
C GLY A 188 37.62 -1.49 3.94
N THR A 189 37.06 -2.21 4.90
CA THR A 189 36.41 -3.50 4.69
C THR A 189 34.95 -3.31 4.21
N GLY A 190 34.27 -4.40 3.85
CA GLY A 190 32.86 -4.37 3.47
C GLY A 190 32.43 -5.56 2.64
N THR A 191 31.13 -5.67 2.44
CA THR A 191 30.52 -6.66 1.54
C THR A 191 29.70 -5.94 0.49
N THR A 192 29.80 -6.42 -0.75
CA THR A 192 28.94 -5.99 -1.86
C THR A 192 28.28 -7.21 -2.45
N VAL A 193 26.97 -7.21 -2.52
CA VAL A 193 26.15 -8.27 -3.12
C VAL A 193 25.36 -7.67 -4.26
N THR A 194 25.60 -8.16 -5.47
CA THR A 194 24.84 -7.83 -6.67
C THR A 194 24.04 -9.03 -7.11
N PHE A 195 22.74 -8.91 -7.29
CA PHE A 195 21.90 -10.01 -7.72
C PHE A 195 20.87 -9.60 -8.75
N LEU A 196 20.57 -10.50 -9.68
CA LEU A 196 19.49 -10.40 -10.66
C LEU A 196 18.45 -11.48 -10.32
N PRO A 197 17.21 -11.13 -9.93
CA PRO A 197 16.19 -12.11 -9.64
C PRO A 197 15.85 -13.00 -10.85
N ASP A 198 15.47 -14.26 -10.60
CA ASP A 198 15.18 -15.23 -11.65
C ASP A 198 13.79 -15.03 -12.24
N ALA A 199 13.68 -14.69 -13.53
CA ALA A 199 12.44 -14.50 -14.25
C ALA A 199 11.56 -15.77 -14.33
N ASP A 200 12.14 -16.97 -14.12
CA ASP A 200 11.39 -18.22 -14.08
C ASP A 200 10.62 -18.39 -12.74
N ILE A 201 10.88 -17.52 -11.75
CA ILE A 201 10.29 -17.60 -10.41
C ILE A 201 9.38 -16.40 -10.12
N PHE A 202 9.81 -15.21 -10.48
CA PHE A 202 9.08 -13.99 -10.15
C PHE A 202 8.15 -13.55 -11.28
N GLU A 203 6.94 -13.10 -10.91
CA GLU A 203 5.94 -12.59 -11.84
C GLU A 203 6.39 -11.28 -12.50
N THR A 204 7.25 -10.51 -11.83
CA THR A 204 7.87 -9.29 -12.33
C THR A 204 9.28 -9.16 -11.78
N LEU A 205 10.16 -8.50 -12.51
CA LEU A 205 11.50 -8.14 -12.06
C LEU A 205 11.64 -6.63 -11.79
N ASP A 206 10.54 -5.89 -11.91
CA ASP A 206 10.55 -4.44 -11.77
C ASP A 206 10.43 -4.03 -10.29
N PHE A 207 11.51 -3.45 -9.76
CA PHE A 207 11.56 -2.95 -8.40
C PHE A 207 10.90 -1.57 -8.31
N ASP A 208 9.98 -1.41 -7.37
CA ASP A 208 9.37 -0.13 -7.07
C ASP A 208 10.28 0.72 -6.17
N TYR A 209 10.74 1.85 -6.70
CA TYR A 209 11.66 2.76 -6.01
C TYR A 209 11.06 3.26 -4.69
N HIS A 210 9.78 3.66 -4.69
CA HIS A 210 9.14 4.24 -3.49
C HIS A 210 8.96 3.21 -2.39
N THR A 211 8.67 1.97 -2.73
CA THR A 211 8.59 0.86 -1.76
C THR A 211 9.94 0.62 -1.08
N LEU A 212 11.03 0.65 -1.83
CA LEU A 212 12.38 0.56 -1.28
C LEU A 212 12.75 1.80 -0.48
N GLU A 213 12.43 2.99 -0.99
CA GLU A 213 12.68 4.26 -0.32
C GLU A 213 12.03 4.32 1.07
N GLU A 214 10.74 3.99 1.18
CA GLU A 214 10.02 3.95 2.45
C GLU A 214 10.67 2.97 3.43
N ARG A 215 10.99 1.76 2.98
CA ARG A 215 11.58 0.73 3.83
C ARG A 215 12.99 1.09 4.30
N LEU A 216 13.83 1.63 3.43
CA LEU A 216 15.19 2.04 3.76
C LEU A 216 15.21 3.24 4.71
N ARG A 217 14.26 4.17 4.55
CA ARG A 217 14.05 5.29 5.48
C ARG A 217 13.63 4.78 6.86
N GLU A 218 12.68 3.84 6.97
CA GLU A 218 12.33 3.18 8.23
C GLU A 218 13.55 2.56 8.90
N THR A 219 14.36 1.84 8.12
CA THR A 219 15.59 1.18 8.60
C THR A 219 16.61 2.18 9.12
N ALA A 220 16.77 3.33 8.46
CA ALA A 220 17.67 4.38 8.92
C ALA A 220 17.20 5.03 10.23
N PHE A 221 15.88 5.22 10.42
CA PHE A 221 15.33 5.69 11.70
C PHE A 221 15.58 4.69 12.84
N LEU A 222 15.52 3.39 12.57
CA LEU A 222 15.71 2.35 13.58
C LEU A 222 17.18 2.09 13.94
N THR A 223 18.11 2.53 13.08
CA THR A 223 19.53 2.32 13.23
C THR A 223 20.25 3.67 13.26
N ARG A 224 20.36 4.26 14.46
CA ARG A 224 20.92 5.61 14.64
C ARG A 224 22.26 5.76 13.93
N SER A 225 22.48 6.91 13.31
CA SER A 225 23.71 7.30 12.63
C SER A 225 24.09 6.45 11.41
N LEU A 226 23.36 5.37 11.10
CA LEU A 226 23.59 4.61 9.86
C LEU A 226 23.14 5.44 8.65
N LYS A 227 24.07 5.70 7.75
CA LYS A 227 23.78 6.30 6.46
C LYS A 227 23.31 5.23 5.49
N ILE A 228 22.12 5.40 4.91
CA ILE A 228 21.61 4.54 3.84
C ILE A 228 21.37 5.38 2.59
N ALA A 229 21.95 5.00 1.48
CA ALA A 229 21.74 5.61 0.18
C ALA A 229 20.96 4.65 -0.74
N LEU A 230 19.95 5.17 -1.44
CA LEU A 230 19.23 4.47 -2.51
C LEU A 230 19.48 5.21 -3.82
N VAL A 231 19.97 4.50 -4.83
CA VAL A 231 20.24 5.03 -6.17
C VAL A 231 19.44 4.21 -7.19
N ASP A 232 18.68 4.87 -8.05
CA ASP A 232 17.99 4.23 -9.18
C ASP A 232 18.64 4.71 -10.50
N GLU A 233 19.32 3.80 -11.18
CA GLU A 233 20.01 4.08 -12.45
C GLU A 233 19.12 3.82 -13.68
N ARG A 234 17.88 3.34 -13.53
CA ARG A 234 17.00 2.92 -14.63
C ARG A 234 16.44 4.06 -15.46
N ALA A 235 16.18 5.21 -14.86
CA ALA A 235 15.59 6.37 -15.50
C ALA A 235 16.36 7.65 -15.13
N GLU A 236 15.73 8.79 -15.11
CA GLU A 236 16.33 10.12 -14.89
C GLU A 236 17.15 10.30 -13.58
N GLY A 237 17.62 9.18 -12.98
CA GLY A 237 18.53 9.20 -11.85
C GLY A 237 17.87 9.67 -10.55
N HIS A 238 16.99 8.87 -9.97
CA HIS A 238 16.49 9.12 -8.62
C HIS A 238 17.52 8.66 -7.59
N SER A 239 17.80 9.51 -6.60
CA SER A 239 18.62 9.12 -5.45
C SER A 239 18.07 9.74 -4.18
N ALA A 240 18.17 8.97 -3.08
CA ALA A 240 17.81 9.43 -1.75
C ALA A 240 18.87 8.99 -0.73
N GLU A 241 19.15 9.83 0.25
CA GLU A 241 20.03 9.52 1.37
C GLU A 241 19.26 9.69 2.68
N PHE A 242 19.44 8.74 3.61
CA PHE A 242 18.80 8.73 4.91
C PHE A 242 19.85 8.58 5.99
N GLN A 243 19.85 9.47 6.96
CA GLN A 243 20.68 9.37 8.16
C GLN A 243 20.00 10.16 9.28
N TYR A 244 19.74 9.52 10.41
CA TYR A 244 18.99 10.12 11.52
C TYR A 244 19.70 9.89 12.84
N GLU A 245 20.11 10.96 13.49
CA GLU A 245 20.81 10.91 14.78
C GLU A 245 19.84 10.69 15.95
N GLY A 246 18.62 11.22 15.87
CA GLY A 246 17.58 11.04 16.88
C GLY A 246 16.89 9.68 16.84
N GLY A 247 17.10 8.90 15.76
CA GLY A 247 16.54 7.55 15.67
C GLY A 247 15.00 7.52 15.64
N ILE A 248 14.38 6.75 16.54
CA ILE A 248 12.90 6.63 16.55
C ILE A 248 12.19 7.92 17.03
N GLU A 249 12.89 8.85 17.69
CA GLU A 249 12.35 10.16 18.01
C GLU A 249 12.13 10.99 16.73
N ASP A 250 13.14 11.00 15.84
CA ASP A 250 13.03 11.62 14.50
C ASP A 250 11.95 10.93 13.66
N PHE A 251 11.78 9.61 13.83
CA PHE A 251 10.74 8.86 13.12
C PHE A 251 9.33 9.33 13.53
N VAL A 252 9.07 9.50 14.82
CA VAL A 252 7.78 10.04 15.30
C VAL A 252 7.57 11.48 14.81
N ALA A 253 8.61 12.31 14.81
CA ALA A 253 8.56 13.68 14.29
C ALA A 253 8.20 13.67 12.78
N TYR A 254 8.84 12.82 11.99
CA TYR A 254 8.56 12.62 10.57
C TYR A 254 7.11 12.17 10.33
N LEU A 255 6.61 11.17 11.07
CA LEU A 255 5.23 10.69 10.95
C LEU A 255 4.18 11.75 11.31
N ASN A 256 4.57 12.78 12.06
CA ASN A 256 3.71 13.88 12.48
C ASN A 256 3.98 15.19 11.73
N GLU A 257 4.92 15.24 10.76
CA GLU A 257 5.33 16.44 10.06
C GLU A 257 4.14 17.24 9.48
N ASN A 258 3.14 16.54 8.94
CA ASN A 258 1.95 17.12 8.34
C ASN A 258 0.72 17.08 9.27
N LYS A 259 0.90 16.93 10.59
CA LYS A 259 -0.18 16.85 11.57
C LYS A 259 -0.02 17.91 12.67
N ASP A 260 -1.13 18.46 13.11
CA ASP A 260 -1.13 19.37 14.27
C ASP A 260 -0.89 18.56 15.55
N THR A 261 0.25 18.74 16.19
CA THR A 261 0.61 18.03 17.42
C THR A 261 -0.08 18.65 18.65
N VAL A 262 -0.51 17.80 19.59
CA VAL A 262 -1.15 18.21 20.85
C VAL A 262 -0.12 18.80 21.84
N HIS A 263 1.11 18.33 21.74
CA HIS A 263 2.24 18.80 22.53
C HIS A 263 3.51 18.84 21.67
N ARG A 264 4.48 19.69 22.04
CA ARG A 264 5.66 19.95 21.21
C ARG A 264 6.73 18.86 21.30
N LYS A 265 6.98 18.38 22.51
CA LYS A 265 8.08 17.46 22.79
C LYS A 265 7.64 16.02 22.45
N VAL A 266 8.43 15.31 21.65
CA VAL A 266 8.28 13.86 21.50
C VAL A 266 8.65 13.20 22.84
N VAL A 267 7.80 12.33 23.34
CA VAL A 267 8.10 11.52 24.52
C VAL A 267 9.03 10.40 24.08
N PHE A 268 10.23 10.36 24.60
CA PHE A 268 11.22 9.34 24.29
C PHE A 268 11.83 8.77 25.57
N PHE A 269 11.97 7.46 25.61
CA PHE A 269 12.73 6.76 26.63
C PHE A 269 13.27 5.42 26.13
N SER A 270 14.33 4.96 26.79
CA SER A 270 14.95 3.67 26.51
C SER A 270 15.35 2.97 27.80
N ALA A 271 15.33 1.65 27.78
CA ALA A 271 15.80 0.84 28.90
C ALA A 271 16.39 -0.49 28.41
N GLU A 272 17.30 -1.04 29.18
CA GLU A 272 17.92 -2.34 28.96
C GLU A 272 17.75 -3.25 30.19
N SER A 273 17.60 -4.55 29.93
CA SER A 273 17.50 -5.60 30.93
C SER A 273 18.08 -6.91 30.40
N GLU A 274 18.00 -7.99 31.20
CA GLU A 274 18.35 -9.35 30.74
C GLU A 274 17.43 -9.83 29.60
N GLU A 275 16.19 -9.36 29.55
CA GLU A 275 15.22 -9.68 28.50
C GLU A 275 15.56 -9.02 27.16
N GLY A 276 16.33 -7.94 27.15
CA GLY A 276 16.72 -7.16 25.99
C GLY A 276 16.67 -5.66 26.22
N ALA A 277 16.65 -4.90 25.14
CA ALA A 277 16.49 -3.45 25.16
C ALA A 277 15.16 -3.04 24.57
N VAL A 278 14.58 -1.93 25.07
CA VAL A 278 13.40 -1.29 24.53
C VAL A 278 13.64 0.20 24.33
N GLU A 279 13.23 0.72 23.19
CA GLU A 279 13.15 2.13 22.91
C GLU A 279 11.69 2.46 22.52
N VAL A 280 11.15 3.52 23.08
CA VAL A 280 9.80 3.99 22.79
C VAL A 280 9.84 5.49 22.50
N ALA A 281 9.27 5.89 21.37
CA ALA A 281 9.00 7.28 21.06
C ALA A 281 7.52 7.45 20.77
N MET A 282 6.90 8.54 21.28
CA MET A 282 5.49 8.78 21.05
C MET A 282 5.12 10.26 21.13
N GLN A 283 4.06 10.63 20.39
CA GLN A 283 3.51 11.97 20.40
C GLN A 283 2.04 11.95 19.99
N TRP A 284 1.20 12.73 20.65
CA TRP A 284 -0.20 12.89 20.27
C TRP A 284 -0.40 14.05 19.29
N ASN A 285 -1.27 13.86 18.32
CA ASN A 285 -1.69 14.86 17.35
C ASN A 285 -3.22 15.02 17.33
N SER A 286 -3.72 15.98 16.55
CA SER A 286 -5.14 16.32 16.49
C SER A 286 -6.02 15.30 15.73
N SER A 287 -5.42 14.27 15.11
CA SER A 287 -6.17 13.24 14.38
C SER A 287 -6.96 12.31 15.31
N TYR A 288 -7.82 11.49 14.72
CA TYR A 288 -8.67 10.54 15.46
C TYR A 288 -8.17 9.09 15.34
N GLN A 289 -7.17 8.84 14.54
CA GLN A 289 -6.60 7.50 14.30
C GLN A 289 -5.30 7.32 15.07
N GLU A 290 -5.05 6.09 15.55
CA GLU A 290 -3.75 5.70 16.06
C GLU A 290 -2.81 5.35 14.91
N SER A 291 -1.52 5.69 15.04
CA SER A 291 -0.44 5.29 14.14
C SER A 291 0.67 4.70 14.97
N ILE A 292 0.63 3.40 15.23
CA ILE A 292 1.60 2.73 16.09
C ILE A 292 2.42 1.76 15.25
N HIS A 293 3.73 1.97 15.21
CA HIS A 293 4.70 1.15 14.52
C HIS A 293 5.49 0.34 15.53
N SER A 294 5.59 -0.97 15.35
CA SER A 294 6.32 -1.83 16.29
C SER A 294 7.37 -2.67 15.58
N PHE A 295 8.54 -2.77 16.21
CA PHE A 295 9.71 -3.43 15.64
C PHE A 295 10.36 -4.35 16.67
N ALA A 296 10.91 -5.47 16.20
CA ALA A 296 11.76 -6.37 16.96
C ALA A 296 13.01 -6.66 16.14
N ASN A 297 14.21 -6.31 16.67
CA ASN A 297 15.48 -6.38 15.95
C ASN A 297 15.41 -5.72 14.56
N ASN A 298 14.83 -4.51 14.48
CA ASN A 298 14.60 -3.72 13.26
C ASN A 298 13.60 -4.33 12.25
N ILE A 299 12.98 -5.46 12.59
CA ILE A 299 11.95 -6.09 11.76
C ILE A 299 10.59 -5.53 12.14
N ASN A 300 9.83 -5.07 11.15
CA ASN A 300 8.48 -4.55 11.35
C ASN A 300 7.50 -5.66 11.72
N THR A 301 6.97 -5.60 12.95
CA THR A 301 5.98 -6.55 13.46
C THR A 301 4.57 -6.01 13.21
N ARG A 302 4.11 -6.11 11.97
CA ARG A 302 2.81 -5.53 11.53
C ARG A 302 1.61 -6.04 12.31
N GLU A 303 1.66 -7.27 12.80
CA GLU A 303 0.62 -7.87 13.64
C GLU A 303 0.88 -7.66 15.14
N GLY A 304 1.89 -6.85 15.48
CA GLY A 304 2.25 -6.53 16.86
C GLY A 304 2.98 -7.68 17.56
N GLY A 305 2.50 -8.04 18.74
CA GLY A 305 3.09 -9.08 19.58
C GLY A 305 3.13 -8.68 21.04
N THR A 306 3.93 -9.40 21.81
CA THR A 306 4.02 -9.24 23.27
C THR A 306 4.49 -7.85 23.70
N HIS A 307 5.47 -7.26 23.01
CA HIS A 307 5.95 -5.90 23.26
C HIS A 307 4.85 -4.85 23.03
N MET A 308 4.08 -4.98 21.98
CA MET A 308 2.93 -4.12 21.70
C MET A 308 1.83 -4.26 22.76
N SER A 309 1.57 -5.48 23.21
CA SER A 309 0.59 -5.74 24.26
C SER A 309 1.00 -5.09 25.58
N GLY A 310 2.28 -5.23 25.96
CA GLY A 310 2.86 -4.56 27.14
C GLY A 310 2.74 -3.04 27.06
N PHE A 311 3.09 -2.46 25.91
CA PHE A 311 2.96 -1.02 25.66
C PHE A 311 1.52 -0.53 25.81
N ARG A 312 0.57 -1.17 25.16
CA ARG A 312 -0.87 -0.77 25.20
C ARG A 312 -1.45 -0.87 26.60
N SER A 313 -1.09 -1.90 27.36
CA SER A 313 -1.49 -2.07 28.76
C SER A 313 -0.94 -0.96 29.65
N ALA A 314 0.37 -0.73 29.58
CA ALA A 314 1.05 0.29 30.38
C ALA A 314 0.53 1.70 30.06
N LEU A 315 0.42 2.05 28.78
CA LEU A 315 -0.09 3.35 28.35
C LEU A 315 -1.45 3.65 28.96
N THR A 316 -2.38 2.69 28.87
CA THR A 316 -3.74 2.85 29.40
C THR A 316 -3.73 2.99 30.92
N ARG A 317 -2.93 2.17 31.61
CA ARG A 317 -2.83 2.19 33.07
C ARG A 317 -2.23 3.50 33.58
N THR A 318 -1.09 3.92 33.02
CA THR A 318 -0.37 5.11 33.46
C THR A 318 -1.17 6.37 33.27
N LEU A 319 -1.81 6.55 32.08
CA LEU A 319 -2.64 7.72 31.81
C LEU A 319 -3.87 7.79 32.69
N ASN A 320 -4.53 6.65 32.98
CA ASN A 320 -5.66 6.61 33.91
C ASN A 320 -5.22 6.98 35.33
N LYS A 321 -4.11 6.43 35.80
CA LYS A 321 -3.55 6.74 37.11
C LYS A 321 -3.28 8.23 37.24
N TYR A 322 -2.49 8.81 36.32
CA TYR A 322 -2.18 10.22 36.31
C TYR A 322 -3.44 11.11 36.27
N ALA A 323 -4.41 10.76 35.40
CA ALA A 323 -5.66 11.51 35.29
C ALA A 323 -6.48 11.52 36.60
N ARG A 324 -6.45 10.44 37.37
CA ARG A 324 -7.10 10.33 38.69
C ARG A 324 -6.33 11.11 39.76
N ASP A 325 -5.03 10.88 39.87
CA ASP A 325 -4.18 11.49 40.87
C ASP A 325 -4.20 13.03 40.77
N HIS A 326 -4.28 13.57 39.55
CA HIS A 326 -4.36 15.02 39.30
C HIS A 326 -5.78 15.57 39.09
N SER A 327 -6.82 14.78 39.42
CA SER A 327 -8.24 15.19 39.31
C SER A 327 -8.67 15.69 37.92
N LEU A 328 -7.98 15.23 36.85
CA LEU A 328 -8.33 15.53 35.45
C LEU A 328 -9.49 14.66 34.96
N LEU A 329 -9.72 13.51 35.62
CA LEU A 329 -10.88 12.64 35.45
C LEU A 329 -11.67 12.64 36.76
N LYS A 330 -12.98 12.95 36.71
CA LYS A 330 -13.82 13.02 37.89
C LYS A 330 -14.05 11.62 38.49
N GLU A 331 -14.21 11.52 39.80
CA GLU A 331 -14.47 10.24 40.50
C GLU A 331 -15.63 9.43 39.94
N LYS A 332 -16.67 10.12 39.42
CA LYS A 332 -17.89 9.51 38.87
C LYS A 332 -17.78 9.14 37.38
N GLU A 333 -16.71 9.57 36.69
CA GLU A 333 -16.45 9.24 35.30
C GLU A 333 -15.74 7.88 35.24
N ASP A 334 -16.07 7.06 34.25
CA ASP A 334 -15.39 5.78 34.00
C ASP A 334 -13.91 6.01 33.65
N ASN A 335 -13.09 4.99 33.77
CA ASN A 335 -11.72 5.04 33.31
C ASN A 335 -11.66 5.19 31.79
N LEU A 336 -10.62 5.87 31.30
CA LEU A 336 -10.30 5.94 29.88
C LEU A 336 -10.04 4.53 29.34
N SER A 337 -10.67 4.18 28.23
CA SER A 337 -10.40 2.93 27.52
C SER A 337 -9.06 3.01 26.77
N GLY A 338 -8.56 1.86 26.35
CA GLY A 338 -7.36 1.82 25.51
C GLY A 338 -7.50 2.63 24.20
N GLU A 339 -8.70 2.66 23.60
CA GLU A 339 -8.99 3.46 22.42
C GLU A 339 -8.94 4.96 22.70
N ASP A 340 -9.50 5.39 23.85
CA ASP A 340 -9.54 6.81 24.20
C ASP A 340 -8.13 7.39 24.36
N VAL A 341 -7.21 6.63 24.99
CA VAL A 341 -5.83 7.08 25.21
C VAL A 341 -4.96 7.01 23.94
N ARG A 342 -5.33 6.17 22.98
CA ARG A 342 -4.60 6.04 21.71
C ARG A 342 -5.15 6.90 20.58
N GLU A 343 -6.27 7.60 20.78
CA GLU A 343 -6.80 8.51 19.77
C GLU A 343 -5.80 9.62 19.44
N GLY A 344 -5.36 9.66 18.17
CA GLY A 344 -4.34 10.58 17.67
C GLY A 344 -2.91 10.30 18.15
N LEU A 345 -2.66 9.13 18.71
CA LEU A 345 -1.31 8.71 19.11
C LEU A 345 -0.51 8.28 17.87
N THR A 346 0.65 8.89 17.68
CA THR A 346 1.74 8.36 16.86
C THR A 346 2.81 7.80 17.79
N ALA A 347 3.17 6.51 17.64
CA ALA A 347 4.17 5.87 18.47
C ALA A 347 5.03 4.89 17.66
N VAL A 348 6.29 4.80 18.03
CA VAL A 348 7.25 3.81 17.54
C VAL A 348 7.80 3.05 18.75
N ILE A 349 7.69 1.72 18.72
CA ILE A 349 8.20 0.82 19.74
C ILE A 349 9.22 -0.10 19.07
N SER A 350 10.47 -0.02 19.50
CA SER A 350 11.57 -0.86 19.04
C SER A 350 12.12 -1.69 20.18
N VAL A 351 12.13 -3.01 20.02
CA VAL A 351 12.75 -3.92 21.00
C VAL A 351 13.92 -4.66 20.35
N LYS A 352 14.99 -4.87 21.12
CA LYS A 352 16.20 -5.59 20.71
C LYS A 352 16.41 -6.77 21.62
N LEU A 353 16.42 -7.97 21.07
CA LEU A 353 16.47 -9.25 21.77
C LEU A 353 17.60 -10.11 21.23
N ARG A 354 18.20 -10.94 22.09
CA ARG A 354 19.19 -11.94 21.65
C ARG A 354 18.52 -13.08 20.87
N ASP A 355 17.37 -13.54 21.35
CA ASP A 355 16.64 -14.68 20.80
C ASP A 355 15.14 -14.33 20.60
N PRO A 356 14.81 -13.58 19.56
CA PRO A 356 13.42 -13.23 19.27
C PRO A 356 12.66 -14.42 18.70
N GLN A 357 11.49 -14.68 19.27
CA GLN A 357 10.56 -15.73 18.84
C GLN A 357 9.43 -15.07 18.05
N PHE A 358 9.33 -15.40 16.77
CA PHE A 358 8.27 -14.88 15.91
C PHE A 358 7.23 -15.95 15.59
N GLU A 359 5.98 -15.54 15.42
CA GLU A 359 4.95 -16.39 14.84
C GLU A 359 5.13 -16.40 13.29
N GLY A 360 5.71 -17.50 12.77
CA GLY A 360 5.92 -17.72 11.33
C GLY A 360 7.17 -17.07 10.73
N GLN A 361 7.48 -17.50 9.50
CA GLN A 361 8.70 -17.09 8.78
C GLN A 361 8.70 -15.61 8.37
N THR A 362 7.55 -15.02 8.13
CA THR A 362 7.41 -13.61 7.76
C THR A 362 7.65 -12.64 8.91
N LYS A 363 7.90 -13.16 10.13
CA LYS A 363 8.28 -12.40 11.35
C LYS A 363 7.31 -11.26 11.71
N THR A 364 6.03 -11.39 11.34
CA THR A 364 5.02 -10.32 11.50
C THR A 364 4.58 -10.08 12.94
N LYS A 365 4.80 -11.05 13.85
CA LYS A 365 4.35 -10.99 15.25
C LYS A 365 5.38 -11.55 16.21
N LEU A 366 5.71 -10.80 17.25
CA LEU A 366 6.65 -11.24 18.29
C LEU A 366 5.95 -12.03 19.40
N GLY A 367 6.50 -13.19 19.74
CA GLY A 367 5.91 -14.14 20.69
C GLY A 367 6.59 -14.22 22.07
N ASN A 368 7.78 -13.64 22.29
CA ASN A 368 8.55 -13.74 23.54
C ASN A 368 7.71 -13.36 24.78
N PRO A 369 7.42 -14.29 25.71
CA PRO A 369 6.50 -14.00 26.83
C PRO A 369 7.00 -12.93 27.80
N GLY A 370 8.31 -12.93 28.13
CA GLY A 370 8.94 -11.97 29.06
C GLY A 370 8.87 -10.53 28.58
N MET A 371 8.86 -10.31 27.27
CA MET A 371 8.89 -8.98 26.67
C MET A 371 7.66 -8.13 27.01
N ALA A 372 6.49 -8.75 27.19
CA ALA A 372 5.28 -8.01 27.57
C ALA A 372 5.45 -7.33 28.94
N GLY A 373 5.90 -8.08 29.92
CA GLY A 373 6.14 -7.58 31.29
C GLY A 373 7.25 -6.54 31.35
N PHE A 374 8.34 -6.77 30.61
CA PHE A 374 9.47 -5.82 30.54
C PHE A 374 9.03 -4.48 29.96
N VAL A 375 8.42 -4.47 28.77
CA VAL A 375 7.93 -3.24 28.13
C VAL A 375 6.88 -2.55 29.00
N GLU A 376 5.95 -3.31 29.61
CA GLU A 376 4.94 -2.76 30.50
C GLU A 376 5.58 -2.05 31.70
N SER A 377 6.60 -2.63 32.30
CA SER A 377 7.31 -2.04 33.46
C SER A 377 8.00 -0.73 33.07
N VAL A 378 8.76 -0.75 31.96
CA VAL A 378 9.50 0.42 31.47
C VAL A 378 8.56 1.56 31.11
N VAL A 379 7.51 1.28 30.34
CA VAL A 379 6.54 2.30 29.94
C VAL A 379 5.81 2.88 31.15
N ASN A 380 5.41 2.06 32.13
CA ASN A 380 4.77 2.55 33.35
C ASN A 380 5.68 3.52 34.10
N ALA A 381 6.96 3.18 34.29
CA ALA A 381 7.91 4.01 35.03
C ALA A 381 8.23 5.32 34.29
N CYS A 382 8.74 5.21 33.05
CA CYS A 382 9.25 6.38 32.31
C CYS A 382 8.13 7.32 31.85
N LEU A 383 6.96 6.77 31.45
CA LEU A 383 5.84 7.64 31.08
C LEU A 383 5.28 8.35 32.31
N ALA A 384 5.20 7.71 33.48
CA ALA A 384 4.75 8.39 34.69
C ALA A 384 5.69 9.53 35.06
N GLU A 385 7.01 9.31 35.00
CA GLU A 385 8.03 10.34 35.23
C GLU A 385 7.87 11.50 34.25
N PHE A 386 7.75 11.22 32.94
CA PHE A 386 7.54 12.25 31.92
C PHE A 386 6.29 13.10 32.20
N LEU A 387 5.17 12.47 32.60
CA LEU A 387 3.92 13.19 32.89
C LEU A 387 4.04 14.11 34.10
N GLU A 388 4.77 13.68 35.15
CA GLU A 388 5.02 14.51 36.32
C GLU A 388 5.98 15.68 36.01
N GLU A 389 7.01 15.47 35.19
CA GLU A 389 7.95 16.48 34.79
C GLU A 389 7.36 17.52 33.83
N ASN A 390 6.36 17.12 33.02
CA ASN A 390 5.77 17.95 31.96
C ASN A 390 4.23 18.12 32.15
N PRO A 391 3.76 18.76 33.24
CA PRO A 391 2.34 18.79 33.60
C PRO A 391 1.44 19.52 32.59
N SER A 392 1.98 20.47 31.82
CA SER A 392 1.24 21.15 30.74
C SER A 392 0.92 20.20 29.58
N GLU A 393 1.90 19.41 29.16
CA GLU A 393 1.77 18.42 28.09
C GLU A 393 0.90 17.23 28.55
N ALA A 394 1.12 16.75 29.76
CA ALA A 394 0.29 15.73 30.40
C ALA A 394 -1.19 16.13 30.40
N ARG A 395 -1.47 17.38 30.81
CA ARG A 395 -2.86 17.91 30.80
C ARG A 395 -3.44 17.95 29.38
N ALA A 396 -2.66 18.33 28.38
CA ALA A 396 -3.11 18.36 26.98
C ALA A 396 -3.47 16.96 26.48
N VAL A 397 -2.60 15.96 26.73
CA VAL A 397 -2.83 14.56 26.37
C VAL A 397 -4.07 13.99 27.07
N ILE A 398 -4.19 14.17 28.39
CA ILE A 398 -5.34 13.68 29.14
C ILE A 398 -6.63 14.37 28.69
N THR A 399 -6.60 15.69 28.42
CA THR A 399 -7.76 16.40 27.92
C THR A 399 -8.26 15.83 26.60
N LYS A 400 -7.34 15.50 25.70
CA LYS A 400 -7.69 14.83 24.41
C LYS A 400 -8.31 13.45 24.67
N ALA A 401 -7.71 12.63 25.52
CA ALA A 401 -8.24 11.31 25.86
C ALA A 401 -9.64 11.38 26.50
N VAL A 402 -9.86 12.33 27.42
CA VAL A 402 -11.20 12.59 28.03
C VAL A 402 -12.21 13.06 26.98
N GLN A 403 -11.80 13.87 26.01
CA GLN A 403 -12.68 14.25 24.90
C GLN A 403 -13.04 13.05 24.02
N ALA A 404 -12.10 12.14 23.75
CA ALA A 404 -12.32 10.90 23.03
C ALA A 404 -13.32 9.99 23.79
N GLN A 405 -13.12 9.81 25.11
CA GLN A 405 -14.06 9.07 25.97
C GLN A 405 -15.47 9.62 25.88
N ARG A 406 -15.64 10.94 26.08
CA ARG A 406 -16.96 11.57 26.04
C ARG A 406 -17.63 11.42 24.68
N ALA A 407 -16.85 11.49 23.60
CA ALA A 407 -17.36 11.24 22.26
C ALA A 407 -17.81 9.79 22.08
N ARG A 408 -17.04 8.82 22.56
CA ARG A 408 -17.36 7.39 22.52
C ARG A 408 -18.60 7.09 23.35
N GLU A 409 -18.72 7.63 24.56
CA GLU A 409 -19.90 7.46 25.42
C GLU A 409 -21.16 8.10 24.79
N ALA A 410 -21.05 9.30 24.22
CA ALA A 410 -22.15 9.94 23.51
C ALA A 410 -22.61 9.09 22.32
N ALA A 411 -21.68 8.52 21.57
CA ALA A 411 -21.95 7.61 20.48
C ALA A 411 -22.63 6.32 20.95
N ARG A 412 -22.20 5.75 22.08
CA ARG A 412 -22.82 4.57 22.70
C ARG A 412 -24.25 4.88 23.15
N LYS A 413 -24.47 5.99 23.84
CA LYS A 413 -25.83 6.43 24.27
C LYS A 413 -26.73 6.65 23.05
N ALA A 414 -26.25 7.26 21.98
CA ALA A 414 -27.02 7.44 20.76
C ALA A 414 -27.41 6.09 20.12
N ARG A 415 -26.47 5.13 20.09
CA ARG A 415 -26.76 3.75 19.63
C ARG A 415 -27.79 3.04 20.50
N ASP A 416 -27.66 3.10 21.82
CA ASP A 416 -28.58 2.48 22.75
C ASP A 416 -29.99 3.06 22.64
N LEU A 417 -30.10 4.38 22.39
CA LEU A 417 -31.39 5.04 22.13
C LEU A 417 -32.01 4.57 20.82
N THR A 418 -31.19 4.37 19.79
CA THR A 418 -31.62 3.84 18.49
C THR A 418 -32.05 2.37 18.63
N ARG A 419 -31.28 1.55 19.36
CA ARG A 419 -31.63 0.15 19.69
C ARG A 419 -32.93 0.05 20.51
N ARG A 420 -33.14 0.91 21.49
CA ARG A 420 -34.39 0.91 22.27
C ARG A 420 -35.61 1.32 21.43
N LYS A 421 -35.44 2.26 20.49
CA LYS A 421 -36.47 2.59 19.51
C LYS A 421 -36.78 1.43 18.56
N SER A 422 -35.76 0.71 18.10
CA SER A 422 -35.94 -0.44 17.20
C SER A 422 -36.39 -1.71 17.92
N ALA A 423 -36.16 -1.85 19.22
CA ALA A 423 -36.69 -2.98 20.03
C ALA A 423 -38.18 -2.82 20.38
N LEU A 424 -38.70 -1.60 20.36
CA LEU A 424 -40.11 -1.30 20.53
C LEU A 424 -40.89 -1.28 19.21
N GLU A 425 -40.20 -1.11 18.07
CA GLU A 425 -40.79 -1.21 16.74
C GLU A 425 -40.10 -2.42 16.04
N ASN A 426 -40.81 -3.54 15.96
CA ASN A 426 -40.35 -4.76 15.29
C ASN A 426 -39.58 -4.47 13.98
N SER A 427 -38.33 -4.89 13.95
CA SER A 427 -37.49 -5.18 12.75
C SER A 427 -37.65 -4.24 11.54
N THR A 428 -37.43 -2.94 11.69
CA THR A 428 -37.40 -2.07 10.52
C THR A 428 -35.95 -1.76 10.14
N LEU A 429 -35.51 -2.47 9.11
CA LEU A 429 -34.44 -2.01 8.20
C LEU A 429 -34.70 -0.55 7.80
N PRO A 430 -33.67 0.25 7.50
CA PRO A 430 -33.87 1.64 7.09
C PRO A 430 -34.97 1.69 6.05
N GLY A 431 -36.01 2.49 6.26
CA GLY A 431 -37.17 2.57 5.36
C GLY A 431 -36.81 2.89 3.90
N LYS A 432 -35.56 3.30 3.67
CA LYS A 432 -34.98 3.53 2.36
C LYS A 432 -34.42 2.25 1.72
N LEU A 433 -34.02 1.24 2.48
CA LEU A 433 -33.44 0.00 1.97
C LEU A 433 -34.53 -0.84 1.29
N ALA A 434 -34.35 -1.11 0.02
CA ALA A 434 -35.10 -2.15 -0.65
C ALA A 434 -34.31 -3.44 -0.57
N ASP A 435 -34.60 -4.27 0.44
CA ASP A 435 -33.86 -5.51 0.70
C ASP A 435 -34.16 -6.62 -0.33
N CYS A 436 -33.27 -7.61 -0.41
CA CYS A 436 -33.46 -8.82 -1.19
C CYS A 436 -34.12 -9.93 -0.37
N THR A 437 -34.64 -10.95 -1.06
CA THR A 437 -35.36 -12.06 -0.42
C THR A 437 -34.40 -13.11 0.14
N VAL A 438 -33.24 -13.32 -0.52
CA VAL A 438 -32.22 -14.28 -0.10
C VAL A 438 -31.59 -13.83 1.22
N LYS A 439 -31.40 -14.78 2.13
CA LYS A 439 -30.79 -14.55 3.43
C LYS A 439 -29.32 -14.98 3.49
N ASP A 440 -28.86 -15.70 2.48
CA ASP A 440 -27.45 -16.08 2.35
C ASP A 440 -26.64 -14.90 1.85
N PRO A 441 -25.72 -14.34 2.68
CA PRO A 441 -24.92 -13.17 2.30
C PRO A 441 -24.04 -13.41 1.08
N SER A 442 -23.62 -14.65 0.81
CA SER A 442 -22.77 -15.00 -0.33
C SER A 442 -23.47 -14.80 -1.68
N LEU A 443 -24.80 -14.88 -1.69
CA LEU A 443 -25.63 -14.69 -2.87
C LEU A 443 -26.25 -13.28 -2.91
N ALA A 444 -26.13 -12.49 -1.85
CA ALA A 444 -26.76 -11.18 -1.71
C ALA A 444 -25.81 -10.04 -2.10
N GLU A 445 -26.35 -9.07 -2.84
CA GLU A 445 -25.64 -7.88 -3.31
C GLU A 445 -26.33 -6.61 -2.86
N LEU A 446 -25.58 -5.62 -2.36
CA LEU A 446 -26.09 -4.31 -1.97
C LEU A 446 -25.66 -3.26 -3.00
N PHE A 447 -26.61 -2.67 -3.70
CA PHE A 447 -26.39 -1.53 -4.58
C PHE A 447 -26.61 -0.24 -3.81
N VAL A 448 -25.56 0.55 -3.70
CA VAL A 448 -25.60 1.89 -3.10
C VAL A 448 -25.74 2.90 -4.23
N VAL A 449 -26.82 3.64 -4.25
CA VAL A 449 -27.15 4.59 -5.31
C VAL A 449 -27.40 5.99 -4.75
N GLU A 450 -27.13 7.02 -5.55
CA GLU A 450 -27.32 8.41 -5.15
C GLU A 450 -28.78 8.85 -5.32
N GLY A 451 -29.42 9.21 -4.22
CA GLY A 451 -30.76 9.79 -4.21
C GLY A 451 -31.90 8.79 -4.44
N ASP A 452 -33.11 9.24 -4.12
CA ASP A 452 -34.32 8.40 -4.18
C ASP A 452 -34.77 8.13 -5.62
N SER A 453 -34.43 9.00 -6.55
CA SER A 453 -34.82 8.83 -7.97
C SER A 453 -34.04 7.66 -8.59
N ALA A 454 -32.69 7.62 -8.43
CA ALA A 454 -31.89 6.48 -8.84
C ALA A 454 -32.28 5.22 -8.06
N GLY A 455 -32.58 5.37 -6.75
CA GLY A 455 -33.13 4.30 -5.94
C GLY A 455 -34.45 3.75 -6.47
N GLY A 456 -35.32 4.59 -7.03
CA GLY A 456 -36.58 4.18 -7.66
C GLY A 456 -36.37 3.32 -8.90
N SER A 457 -35.51 3.77 -9.82
CA SER A 457 -35.17 3.04 -11.05
C SER A 457 -34.43 1.73 -10.75
N ALA A 458 -33.43 1.76 -9.85
CA ALA A 458 -32.72 0.58 -9.40
C ALA A 458 -33.63 -0.46 -8.72
N LYS A 459 -34.63 -0.01 -7.93
CA LYS A 459 -35.64 -0.89 -7.33
C LYS A 459 -36.53 -1.59 -8.36
N GLN A 460 -36.80 -0.94 -9.48
CA GLN A 460 -37.62 -1.52 -10.56
C GLN A 460 -36.81 -2.52 -11.39
N GLY A 461 -35.54 -2.22 -11.70
CA GLY A 461 -34.68 -3.04 -12.55
C GLY A 461 -33.94 -4.19 -11.85
N ARG A 462 -33.91 -4.22 -10.51
CA ARG A 462 -33.14 -5.22 -9.74
C ARG A 462 -33.76 -6.62 -9.77
N ASP A 463 -32.94 -7.63 -9.59
CA ASP A 463 -33.42 -8.94 -9.16
C ASP A 463 -33.77 -8.88 -7.65
N ARG A 464 -35.06 -8.99 -7.34
CA ARG A 464 -35.59 -8.94 -5.97
C ARG A 464 -35.09 -10.09 -5.09
N ASN A 465 -34.63 -11.18 -5.68
CA ASN A 465 -34.17 -12.33 -4.92
C ASN A 465 -32.79 -12.07 -4.31
N THR A 466 -31.84 -11.52 -5.06
CA THR A 466 -30.42 -11.42 -4.69
C THR A 466 -29.93 -9.99 -4.51
N GLN A 467 -30.64 -9.00 -5.07
CA GLN A 467 -30.15 -7.61 -5.10
C GLN A 467 -30.94 -6.69 -4.18
N ALA A 468 -30.25 -6.07 -3.24
CA ALA A 468 -30.76 -5.01 -2.40
C ALA A 468 -30.32 -3.64 -2.92
N VAL A 469 -31.15 -2.59 -2.72
CA VAL A 469 -30.84 -1.22 -3.16
C VAL A 469 -30.99 -0.26 -1.98
N LEU A 470 -29.93 0.49 -1.68
CA LEU A 470 -29.89 1.54 -0.67
C LEU A 470 -29.64 2.90 -1.32
N PRO A 471 -30.65 3.77 -1.43
CA PRO A 471 -30.43 5.15 -1.85
C PRO A 471 -29.88 5.98 -0.69
N LEU A 472 -28.80 6.73 -0.95
CA LEU A 472 -28.18 7.68 -0.02
C LEU A 472 -28.38 9.10 -0.53
N ARG A 473 -28.73 10.04 0.35
CA ARG A 473 -29.00 11.43 -0.01
C ARG A 473 -27.87 12.37 0.42
N GLY A 474 -27.43 13.21 -0.48
CA GLY A 474 -26.55 14.34 -0.21
C GLY A 474 -25.11 13.98 0.15
N LYS A 475 -24.37 14.95 0.69
CA LYS A 475 -22.99 14.76 1.13
C LYS A 475 -22.94 13.92 2.39
N ILE A 476 -22.34 12.76 2.30
CA ILE A 476 -22.00 11.94 3.46
C ILE A 476 -20.77 12.55 4.14
N LEU A 477 -20.80 12.57 5.48
CA LEU A 477 -19.70 13.04 6.30
C LEU A 477 -18.42 12.22 6.01
N ASN A 478 -17.26 12.87 5.91
CA ASN A 478 -16.01 12.15 5.84
C ASN A 478 -15.72 11.49 7.20
N VAL A 479 -15.81 10.17 7.25
CA VAL A 479 -15.67 9.38 8.49
C VAL A 479 -14.24 9.39 9.03
N GLU A 480 -13.22 9.54 8.16
CA GLU A 480 -11.81 9.58 8.56
C GLU A 480 -11.44 10.90 9.24
N LYS A 481 -12.09 12.01 8.82
CA LYS A 481 -11.85 13.36 9.34
C LYS A 481 -12.86 13.82 10.38
N SER A 482 -13.74 12.93 10.84
CA SER A 482 -14.85 13.28 11.72
C SER A 482 -14.87 12.44 12.98
N ARG A 483 -15.28 13.05 14.08
CA ARG A 483 -15.48 12.35 15.34
C ARG A 483 -16.60 11.32 15.20
N ILE A 484 -16.42 10.17 15.84
CA ILE A 484 -17.36 9.04 15.76
C ILE A 484 -18.79 9.38 16.18
N ASP A 485 -18.95 10.30 17.14
CA ASP A 485 -20.28 10.77 17.58
C ASP A 485 -21.03 11.49 16.45
N LYS A 486 -20.34 12.33 15.67
CA LYS A 486 -20.91 12.98 14.48
C LYS A 486 -21.19 11.99 13.35
N VAL A 487 -20.27 11.04 13.15
CA VAL A 487 -20.44 9.95 12.17
C VAL A 487 -21.71 9.17 12.46
N LEU A 488 -21.91 8.77 13.72
CA LEU A 488 -23.07 7.99 14.14
C LEU A 488 -24.38 8.81 14.27
N GLN A 489 -24.32 10.14 14.28
CA GLN A 489 -25.49 11.01 14.19
C GLN A 489 -25.98 11.23 12.75
N ASN A 490 -25.11 10.95 11.76
CA ASN A 490 -25.48 11.08 10.35
C ASN A 490 -26.42 9.95 9.93
N THR A 491 -27.63 10.31 9.47
CA THR A 491 -28.70 9.36 9.12
C THR A 491 -28.32 8.46 7.93
N GLU A 492 -27.53 8.94 6.99
CA GLU A 492 -27.09 8.16 5.82
C GLU A 492 -26.05 7.11 6.21
N ILE A 493 -25.13 7.48 7.12
CA ILE A 493 -24.14 6.52 7.66
C ILE A 493 -24.83 5.48 8.54
N GLN A 494 -25.80 5.89 9.37
CA GLN A 494 -26.61 4.95 10.15
C GLN A 494 -27.35 3.96 9.24
N ALA A 495 -27.88 4.44 8.12
CA ALA A 495 -28.53 3.58 7.14
C ALA A 495 -27.56 2.58 6.51
N LEU A 496 -26.34 2.99 6.18
CA LEU A 496 -25.28 2.10 5.68
C LEU A 496 -24.88 1.03 6.70
N ILE A 497 -24.57 1.44 7.93
CA ILE A 497 -24.19 0.53 9.02
C ILE A 497 -25.27 -0.52 9.27
N THR A 498 -26.54 -0.07 9.32
CA THR A 498 -27.69 -0.95 9.56
C THR A 498 -27.93 -1.88 8.35
N ALA A 499 -27.75 -1.40 7.13
CA ALA A 499 -27.91 -2.21 5.93
C ALA A 499 -26.84 -3.30 5.83
N ILE A 500 -25.56 -2.96 6.04
CA ILE A 500 -24.46 -3.92 5.98
C ILE A 500 -24.50 -4.91 7.13
N GLY A 501 -24.83 -4.48 8.35
CA GLY A 501 -25.09 -5.34 9.51
C GLY A 501 -23.86 -5.74 10.32
N THR A 502 -22.64 -5.41 9.89
CA THR A 502 -21.38 -5.82 10.54
C THR A 502 -21.10 -5.12 11.88
N GLY A 503 -21.82 -4.04 12.21
CA GLY A 503 -21.44 -3.16 13.31
C GLY A 503 -20.24 -2.25 12.96
N VAL A 504 -19.71 -1.57 13.96
CA VAL A 504 -18.57 -0.62 13.80
C VAL A 504 -17.65 -0.74 15.02
N ARG A 505 -16.33 -0.67 14.80
CA ARG A 505 -15.29 -0.76 15.85
C ARG A 505 -15.43 -2.01 16.72
N ASP A 506 -15.56 -1.87 18.04
CA ASP A 506 -15.63 -2.99 19.00
C ASP A 506 -16.77 -3.97 18.74
N GLU A 507 -17.83 -3.52 18.08
CA GLU A 507 -18.99 -4.36 17.70
C GLU A 507 -18.83 -4.93 16.28
N PHE A 508 -17.71 -4.64 15.59
CA PHE A 508 -17.50 -5.11 14.24
C PHE A 508 -17.32 -6.63 14.22
N ASN A 509 -18.24 -7.29 13.53
CA ASN A 509 -18.13 -8.71 13.25
C ASN A 509 -18.48 -8.96 11.77
N ILE A 510 -17.52 -9.39 10.99
CA ILE A 510 -17.70 -9.64 9.56
C ILE A 510 -18.69 -10.77 9.28
N GLU A 511 -18.84 -11.73 10.19
CA GLU A 511 -19.78 -12.83 10.06
C GLU A 511 -21.25 -12.37 10.06
N ASN A 512 -21.50 -11.17 10.60
CA ASN A 512 -22.83 -10.54 10.58
C ASN A 512 -23.12 -9.76 9.29
N ALA A 513 -22.20 -9.79 8.31
CA ALA A 513 -22.39 -9.10 7.03
C ALA A 513 -23.62 -9.68 6.31
N ARG A 514 -24.55 -8.81 5.94
CA ARG A 514 -25.78 -9.21 5.23
C ARG A 514 -25.61 -9.33 3.73
N TYR A 515 -24.53 -8.76 3.19
CA TYR A 515 -24.18 -8.77 1.78
C TYR A 515 -22.68 -8.96 1.64
N HIS A 516 -22.24 -9.92 0.85
CA HIS A 516 -20.83 -10.11 0.55
C HIS A 516 -20.34 -9.20 -0.58
N LYS A 517 -21.26 -8.53 -1.28
CA LYS A 517 -20.94 -7.60 -2.36
C LYS A 517 -21.65 -6.27 -2.14
N VAL A 518 -20.89 -5.17 -2.22
CA VAL A 518 -21.42 -3.78 -2.21
C VAL A 518 -20.97 -3.11 -3.50
N ILE A 519 -21.94 -2.65 -4.32
CA ILE A 519 -21.71 -2.14 -5.67
C ILE A 519 -22.03 -0.64 -5.70
N LEU A 520 -21.05 0.15 -6.19
CA LEU A 520 -21.19 1.60 -6.43
C LEU A 520 -21.28 1.84 -7.93
N MET A 521 -22.15 2.77 -8.37
CA MET A 521 -22.50 2.94 -9.80
C MET A 521 -21.49 3.76 -10.65
N SER A 522 -21.46 3.57 -11.97
CA SER A 522 -20.31 3.71 -12.87
C SER A 522 -20.42 4.70 -14.07
N VAL A 523 -19.33 4.83 -14.88
CA VAL A 523 -19.12 5.72 -16.03
C VAL A 523 -18.82 4.91 -17.30
N ASP A 524 -19.05 5.47 -18.54
CA ASP A 524 -18.81 4.81 -19.83
C ASP A 524 -17.32 4.50 -20.08
N ALA A 525 -17.04 3.33 -20.66
CA ALA A 525 -15.68 2.83 -20.93
C ALA A 525 -14.89 3.70 -21.93
N GLU A 526 -15.55 4.39 -22.85
CA GLU A 526 -14.92 5.27 -23.84
C GLU A 526 -14.62 6.69 -23.32
N GLU A 527 -15.05 7.00 -22.09
CA GLU A 527 -14.75 8.29 -21.47
C GLU A 527 -13.29 8.40 -21.07
N HIS A 528 -12.72 9.60 -21.25
CA HIS A 528 -11.32 9.86 -20.95
C HIS A 528 -11.13 10.22 -19.49
N VAL A 529 -10.13 9.60 -18.91
CA VAL A 529 -9.69 9.83 -17.52
C VAL A 529 -8.20 10.14 -17.51
N LEU A 530 -7.81 11.07 -16.64
CA LEU A 530 -6.40 11.34 -16.37
C LEU A 530 -5.96 10.50 -15.20
N VAL A 531 -5.07 9.55 -15.46
CA VAL A 531 -4.51 8.65 -14.47
C VAL A 531 -3.03 8.93 -14.26
N ARG A 532 -2.55 8.65 -13.06
CA ARG A 532 -1.14 8.66 -12.70
C ARG A 532 -0.79 7.27 -12.18
N ASP A 533 0.02 6.58 -12.92
CA ASP A 533 0.51 5.24 -12.59
C ASP A 533 2.04 5.18 -12.73
N ARG A 534 2.61 3.98 -12.78
CA ARG A 534 4.06 3.76 -12.92
C ARG A 534 4.65 4.38 -14.20
N ASP A 535 3.85 4.49 -15.26
CA ASP A 535 4.23 5.08 -16.54
C ASP A 535 4.07 6.61 -16.55
N GLY A 536 3.72 7.21 -15.42
CA GLY A 536 3.53 8.65 -15.25
C GLY A 536 2.09 9.10 -15.39
N VAL A 537 1.89 10.41 -15.69
CA VAL A 537 0.56 10.99 -15.87
C VAL A 537 0.15 10.87 -17.33
N ARG A 538 -0.94 10.15 -17.60
CA ARG A 538 -1.46 9.98 -18.96
C ARG A 538 -2.97 10.15 -19.06
N LEU A 539 -3.42 10.62 -20.19
CA LEU A 539 -4.84 10.65 -20.56
C LEU A 539 -5.16 9.38 -21.34
N THR A 540 -6.07 8.58 -20.83
CA THR A 540 -6.49 7.32 -21.43
C THR A 540 -8.01 7.19 -21.35
N THR A 541 -8.63 6.30 -22.09
CA THR A 541 -10.02 5.97 -21.84
C THR A 541 -10.15 5.08 -20.61
N ILE A 542 -11.30 5.14 -19.95
CA ILE A 542 -11.57 4.30 -18.77
C ILE A 542 -11.45 2.81 -19.15
N GLY A 543 -11.96 2.43 -20.33
CA GLY A 543 -11.85 1.07 -20.84
C GLY A 543 -10.42 0.62 -21.07
N GLU A 544 -9.61 1.42 -21.78
CA GLU A 544 -8.20 1.12 -22.02
C GLU A 544 -7.39 0.99 -20.73
N PHE A 545 -7.77 1.72 -19.68
CA PHE A 545 -7.13 1.62 -18.37
C PHE A 545 -7.62 0.40 -17.59
N ILE A 546 -8.92 0.09 -17.61
CA ILE A 546 -9.52 -0.95 -16.76
C ILE A 546 -9.42 -2.34 -17.40
N ASP A 547 -9.66 -2.47 -18.72
CA ASP A 547 -9.80 -3.75 -19.39
C ASP A 547 -8.59 -4.68 -19.26
N PRO A 548 -7.34 -4.21 -19.41
CA PRO A 548 -6.16 -5.05 -19.20
C PRO A 548 -6.05 -5.63 -17.77
N GLN A 549 -6.55 -4.87 -16.80
CA GLN A 549 -6.52 -5.27 -15.39
C GLN A 549 -7.63 -6.25 -15.01
N LEU A 550 -8.55 -6.51 -15.93
CA LEU A 550 -9.69 -7.42 -15.75
C LEU A 550 -9.67 -8.62 -16.69
N GLU A 551 -8.65 -8.76 -17.56
CA GLU A 551 -8.58 -9.86 -18.53
C GLU A 551 -8.66 -11.23 -17.88
N ASP A 552 -7.91 -11.44 -16.81
CA ASP A 552 -7.85 -12.70 -16.06
C ASP A 552 -8.93 -12.81 -14.97
N CYS A 553 -9.75 -11.78 -14.77
CA CYS A 553 -10.79 -11.81 -13.76
C CYS A 553 -12.03 -12.61 -14.26
N PRO A 554 -12.58 -13.51 -13.44
CA PRO A 554 -13.76 -14.27 -13.82
C PRO A 554 -14.97 -13.36 -14.06
N VAL A 555 -15.82 -13.75 -15.00
CA VAL A 555 -17.11 -13.09 -15.20
C VAL A 555 -18.06 -13.47 -14.07
N GLU A 556 -18.52 -12.48 -13.33
CA GLU A 556 -19.43 -12.63 -12.21
C GLU A 556 -20.82 -12.11 -12.59
N GLY A 557 -21.82 -12.98 -12.55
CA GLY A 557 -23.22 -12.61 -12.73
C GLY A 557 -23.68 -12.35 -14.18
N PRO A 558 -24.99 -12.07 -14.36
CA PRO A 558 -25.65 -12.03 -15.68
C PRO A 558 -25.28 -10.81 -16.56
N GLN A 559 -24.67 -9.76 -15.99
CA GLN A 559 -24.28 -8.54 -16.71
C GLN A 559 -22.79 -8.51 -17.07
N GLY A 560 -22.10 -9.66 -17.09
CA GLY A 560 -20.70 -9.74 -17.45
C GLY A 560 -19.77 -8.97 -16.52
N LEU A 561 -20.13 -8.82 -15.24
CA LEU A 561 -19.35 -8.11 -14.23
C LEU A 561 -17.95 -8.71 -14.08
N ARG A 562 -16.92 -7.88 -14.22
CA ARG A 562 -15.55 -8.21 -13.87
C ARG A 562 -14.99 -7.16 -12.92
N ARG A 563 -14.17 -7.54 -11.97
CA ARG A 563 -13.57 -6.61 -11.01
C ARG A 563 -12.21 -7.07 -10.51
N SER A 564 -11.38 -6.11 -10.13
CA SER A 564 -10.14 -6.31 -9.38
C SER A 564 -10.04 -5.26 -8.28
N VAL A 565 -9.66 -5.67 -7.07
CA VAL A 565 -9.57 -4.80 -5.88
C VAL A 565 -8.26 -5.00 -5.09
N TYR A 566 -7.35 -5.84 -5.57
CA TYR A 566 -6.19 -6.30 -4.81
C TYR A 566 -4.85 -5.67 -5.25
N GLU A 567 -4.86 -4.88 -6.32
CA GLU A 567 -3.65 -4.26 -6.87
C GLU A 567 -3.67 -2.73 -6.69
N ARG A 568 -2.50 -2.12 -6.64
CA ARG A 568 -2.37 -0.66 -6.71
C ARG A 568 -2.49 -0.23 -8.17
N PHE A 569 -3.64 0.30 -8.54
CA PHE A 569 -3.92 0.74 -9.92
C PHE A 569 -3.36 2.13 -10.24
N GLY A 570 -2.73 2.81 -9.28
CA GLY A 570 -2.31 4.20 -9.40
C GLY A 570 -3.36 5.19 -8.87
N GLU A 571 -3.36 6.39 -9.42
CA GLU A 571 -4.21 7.50 -8.97
C GLU A 571 -5.00 8.09 -10.13
N VAL A 572 -6.17 8.65 -9.83
CA VAL A 572 -7.03 9.32 -10.82
C VAL A 572 -7.24 10.79 -10.44
N LEU A 573 -7.30 11.66 -11.47
CA LEU A 573 -7.61 13.06 -11.23
C LEU A 573 -9.02 13.22 -10.65
N SER A 574 -9.10 13.71 -9.44
CA SER A 574 -10.31 13.91 -8.66
C SER A 574 -10.48 15.39 -8.29
N LEU A 575 -11.69 15.78 -7.86
CA LEU A 575 -11.99 17.13 -7.40
C LEU A 575 -12.16 17.14 -5.88
N ASP A 576 -11.30 17.86 -5.18
CA ASP A 576 -11.56 18.23 -3.79
C ASP A 576 -12.69 19.27 -3.74
N LEU A 577 -13.84 18.84 -3.23
CA LEU A 577 -15.03 19.70 -3.17
C LEU A 577 -14.94 20.81 -2.12
N GLN A 578 -14.14 20.63 -1.08
CA GLN A 578 -13.92 21.65 -0.04
C GLN A 578 -12.94 22.72 -0.50
N GLY A 579 -11.79 22.30 -1.03
CA GLY A 579 -10.77 23.19 -1.56
C GLY A 579 -11.06 23.69 -2.98
N ARG A 580 -12.04 23.12 -3.68
CA ARG A 580 -12.37 23.38 -5.10
C ARG A 580 -11.15 23.25 -6.01
N LYS A 581 -10.26 22.29 -5.70
CA LYS A 581 -9.01 22.06 -6.42
C LYS A 581 -8.96 20.64 -6.96
N PRO A 582 -8.44 20.43 -8.18
CA PRO A 582 -8.15 19.11 -8.67
C PRO A 582 -6.93 18.54 -7.92
N HIS A 583 -6.99 17.24 -7.58
CA HIS A 583 -5.90 16.47 -6.99
C HIS A 583 -5.92 15.05 -7.54
N PHE A 584 -4.81 14.33 -7.44
CA PHE A 584 -4.78 12.90 -7.73
C PHE A 584 -5.17 12.11 -6.48
N GLY A 585 -6.15 11.24 -6.63
CA GLY A 585 -6.65 10.35 -5.58
C GLY A 585 -6.41 8.90 -5.95
N GLU A 586 -6.02 8.08 -4.98
CA GLU A 586 -5.71 6.66 -5.14
C GLU A 586 -6.91 5.86 -5.73
N ILE A 587 -6.62 5.00 -6.72
CA ILE A 587 -7.59 4.06 -7.28
C ILE A 587 -7.52 2.77 -6.45
N LYS A 588 -8.58 2.48 -5.71
CA LYS A 588 -8.66 1.32 -4.81
C LYS A 588 -9.25 0.07 -5.45
N GLY A 589 -9.78 0.18 -6.63
CA GLY A 589 -10.36 -0.93 -7.36
C GLY A 589 -10.92 -0.51 -8.71
N VAL A 590 -10.99 -1.45 -9.63
CA VAL A 590 -11.54 -1.28 -10.96
C VAL A 590 -12.67 -2.28 -11.21
N VAL A 591 -13.72 -1.85 -11.88
CA VAL A 591 -14.92 -2.65 -12.13
C VAL A 591 -15.42 -2.39 -13.54
N ARG A 592 -15.85 -3.45 -14.25
CA ARG A 592 -16.54 -3.35 -15.54
C ARG A 592 -17.81 -4.19 -15.55
N HIS A 593 -18.89 -3.65 -16.11
CA HIS A 593 -20.13 -4.36 -16.36
C HIS A 593 -20.82 -3.82 -17.62
N GLU A 594 -21.70 -4.61 -18.23
CA GLU A 594 -22.52 -4.18 -19.36
C GLU A 594 -23.67 -3.30 -18.89
N VAL A 595 -23.94 -2.22 -19.64
CA VAL A 595 -25.04 -1.28 -19.41
C VAL A 595 -26.02 -1.35 -20.56
N THR A 596 -27.29 -1.59 -20.26
CA THR A 596 -28.38 -1.65 -21.24
C THR A 596 -29.24 -0.38 -21.28
N GLU A 597 -28.97 0.60 -20.40
CA GLU A 597 -29.67 1.88 -20.34
C GLU A 597 -29.13 2.89 -21.38
N PRO A 598 -29.92 3.87 -21.80
CA PRO A 598 -29.45 4.93 -22.67
C PRO A 598 -28.33 5.76 -22.03
N LEU A 599 -27.30 6.08 -22.81
CA LEU A 599 -26.26 7.03 -22.44
C LEU A 599 -26.62 8.45 -22.89
N TYR A 600 -26.33 9.44 -22.06
CA TYR A 600 -26.53 10.86 -22.32
C TYR A 600 -25.18 11.49 -22.68
N GLU A 601 -25.09 12.07 -23.88
CA GLU A 601 -23.90 12.83 -24.29
C GLU A 601 -24.06 14.29 -23.85
N VAL A 602 -23.24 14.73 -22.94
CA VAL A 602 -23.17 16.12 -22.48
C VAL A 602 -22.08 16.83 -23.26
N THR A 603 -22.46 17.81 -24.10
CA THR A 603 -21.51 18.62 -24.86
C THR A 603 -21.47 20.02 -24.32
N THR A 604 -20.27 20.48 -23.91
CA THR A 604 -20.07 21.87 -23.43
C THR A 604 -19.89 22.86 -24.58
N LEU A 605 -20.08 24.15 -24.32
CA LEU A 605 -19.87 25.24 -25.28
C LEU A 605 -18.47 25.20 -25.93
N TYR A 606 -17.47 24.72 -25.20
CA TYR A 606 -16.09 24.59 -25.69
C TYR A 606 -15.79 23.24 -26.34
N GLY A 607 -16.80 22.46 -26.66
CA GLY A 607 -16.69 21.20 -27.42
C GLY A 607 -16.22 20.01 -26.58
N ARG A 608 -16.09 20.12 -25.26
CA ARG A 608 -15.83 18.96 -24.40
C ARG A 608 -17.08 18.11 -24.33
N LYS A 609 -16.89 16.80 -24.45
CA LYS A 609 -17.96 15.82 -24.43
C LYS A 609 -17.71 14.82 -23.31
N VAL A 610 -18.76 14.35 -22.69
CA VAL A 610 -18.74 13.22 -21.76
C VAL A 610 -20.04 12.43 -21.91
N ARG A 611 -19.93 11.10 -21.96
CA ARG A 611 -21.09 10.19 -21.99
C ARG A 611 -21.31 9.59 -20.61
N VAL A 612 -22.51 9.72 -20.14
CA VAL A 612 -22.88 9.30 -18.78
C VAL A 612 -24.22 8.58 -18.81
N THR A 613 -24.46 7.71 -17.83
CA THR A 613 -25.78 7.14 -17.62
C THR A 613 -26.75 8.20 -17.07
N ALA A 614 -28.05 7.96 -17.17
CA ALA A 614 -29.09 8.86 -16.63
C ALA A 614 -28.86 9.21 -15.16
N SER A 615 -28.38 8.24 -14.38
CA SER A 615 -28.14 8.36 -12.94
C SER A 615 -26.80 9.02 -12.57
N HIS A 616 -25.88 9.21 -13.53
CA HIS A 616 -24.57 9.80 -13.27
C HIS A 616 -24.67 11.28 -12.89
N SER A 617 -23.99 11.69 -11.82
CA SER A 617 -24.04 13.06 -11.31
C SER A 617 -22.95 13.94 -11.94
N ILE A 618 -23.34 15.05 -12.54
CA ILE A 618 -22.46 16.08 -13.05
C ILE A 618 -22.56 17.32 -12.15
N TYR A 619 -21.40 17.92 -11.84
CA TYR A 619 -21.37 19.16 -11.07
C TYR A 619 -21.67 20.36 -11.95
N VAL A 620 -22.71 21.09 -11.60
CA VAL A 620 -23.09 22.36 -12.22
C VAL A 620 -22.94 23.50 -11.20
N TYR A 621 -22.64 24.70 -11.71
CA TYR A 621 -22.57 25.92 -10.89
C TYR A 621 -23.90 26.66 -11.05
N GLU A 622 -24.67 26.74 -9.98
CA GLU A 622 -26.00 27.35 -9.95
C GLU A 622 -26.17 28.12 -8.64
N ASP A 623 -26.70 29.32 -8.68
CA ASP A 623 -26.94 30.21 -7.50
C ASP A 623 -25.70 30.45 -6.62
N GLY A 624 -24.51 30.52 -7.22
CA GLY A 624 -23.27 30.76 -6.47
C GLY A 624 -22.64 29.50 -5.86
N GLU A 625 -23.24 28.32 -6.04
CA GLU A 625 -22.79 27.05 -5.45
C GLU A 625 -22.59 25.96 -6.48
N LEU A 626 -21.70 24.99 -6.20
CA LEU A 626 -21.57 23.76 -6.94
C LEU A 626 -22.65 22.77 -6.50
N ARG A 627 -23.57 22.44 -7.39
CA ARG A 627 -24.63 21.44 -7.19
C ARG A 627 -24.45 20.27 -8.13
N LYS A 628 -24.95 19.12 -7.73
CA LYS A 628 -24.99 17.93 -8.58
C LYS A 628 -26.32 17.88 -9.30
N LYS A 629 -26.26 17.69 -10.63
CA LYS A 629 -27.41 17.33 -11.45
C LYS A 629 -27.17 15.96 -12.08
N ARG A 630 -28.22 15.19 -12.24
CA ARG A 630 -28.18 13.90 -12.96
C ARG A 630 -27.97 14.12 -14.44
N GLY A 631 -27.46 13.09 -15.15
CA GLY A 631 -27.26 13.16 -16.58
C GLY A 631 -28.54 13.48 -17.36
N ASP A 632 -29.69 12.94 -16.91
CA ASP A 632 -31.02 13.17 -17.51
C ASP A 632 -31.70 14.50 -17.09
N GLU A 633 -31.19 15.17 -16.06
CA GLU A 633 -31.71 16.46 -15.56
C GLU A 633 -30.97 17.67 -16.15
N LEU A 634 -29.84 17.45 -16.84
CA LEU A 634 -29.05 18.52 -17.44
C LEU A 634 -29.80 19.20 -18.57
N LYS A 635 -29.68 20.53 -18.61
CA LYS A 635 -30.29 21.37 -19.62
C LYS A 635 -29.25 22.19 -20.35
N VAL A 636 -29.55 22.54 -21.59
CA VAL A 636 -28.72 23.50 -22.35
C VAL A 636 -28.72 24.84 -21.62
N GLY A 637 -27.52 25.33 -21.30
CA GLY A 637 -27.30 26.54 -20.47
C GLY A 637 -26.79 26.28 -19.07
N ASP A 638 -26.80 25.03 -18.57
CA ASP A 638 -26.17 24.68 -17.32
C ASP A 638 -24.65 24.92 -17.36
N VAL A 639 -24.10 25.52 -16.32
CA VAL A 639 -22.66 25.78 -16.19
C VAL A 639 -21.98 24.61 -15.51
N VAL A 640 -21.31 23.78 -16.30
CA VAL A 640 -20.66 22.56 -15.82
C VAL A 640 -19.27 22.88 -15.21
N ALA A 641 -18.97 22.27 -14.07
CA ALA A 641 -17.67 22.38 -13.44
C ALA A 641 -16.60 21.61 -14.24
N ALA A 642 -15.50 22.29 -14.58
CA ALA A 642 -14.36 21.66 -15.24
C ALA A 642 -13.05 22.18 -14.63
N PRO A 643 -11.98 21.35 -14.53
CA PRO A 643 -10.71 21.80 -14.00
C PRO A 643 -10.08 22.84 -14.90
N ARG A 644 -9.73 24.00 -14.34
CA ARG A 644 -9.01 25.06 -15.04
C ARG A 644 -7.52 24.76 -15.16
N ARG A 645 -6.96 24.06 -14.18
CA ARG A 645 -5.57 23.61 -14.15
C ARG A 645 -5.55 22.16 -13.69
N VAL A 646 -4.75 21.36 -14.35
CA VAL A 646 -4.49 19.97 -13.97
C VAL A 646 -3.15 19.95 -13.22
N PRO A 647 -3.05 19.34 -12.02
CA PRO A 647 -1.78 19.17 -11.34
C PRO A 647 -0.94 18.17 -12.14
N LEU A 648 0.02 18.68 -12.90
CA LEU A 648 1.02 17.85 -13.58
C LEU A 648 2.25 17.76 -12.66
N PRO A 649 2.99 16.64 -12.68
CA PRO A 649 4.22 16.52 -11.92
C PRO A 649 5.24 17.58 -12.38
N GLU A 650 6.10 18.03 -11.47
CA GLU A 650 7.14 19.02 -11.76
C GLU A 650 8.17 18.53 -12.79
N SER A 651 8.27 17.23 -12.99
CA SER A 651 9.09 16.54 -13.99
C SER A 651 8.47 16.49 -15.40
N ALA A 652 7.58 17.41 -15.74
CA ALA A 652 7.09 17.50 -17.12
C ALA A 652 8.27 17.67 -18.08
N PRO A 653 8.33 16.92 -19.20
CA PRO A 653 9.48 16.95 -20.10
C PRO A 653 9.75 18.38 -20.56
N ALA A 654 11.01 18.81 -20.49
CA ALA A 654 11.46 20.15 -20.84
C ALA A 654 11.16 20.52 -22.33
N ARG A 655 10.81 19.53 -23.14
CA ARG A 655 10.40 19.67 -24.54
C ARG A 655 9.30 18.67 -24.88
N ILE A 656 8.15 19.17 -25.28
CA ILE A 656 7.09 18.38 -25.91
C ILE A 656 7.14 18.66 -27.41
N ASP A 657 7.36 17.65 -28.22
CA ASP A 657 7.21 17.73 -29.68
C ASP A 657 5.71 17.67 -30.01
N LEU A 658 5.11 18.84 -30.01
CA LEU A 658 3.67 18.99 -30.21
C LEU A 658 3.19 18.49 -31.57
N VAL A 659 4.02 18.57 -32.61
CA VAL A 659 3.70 18.05 -33.94
C VAL A 659 3.64 16.53 -33.90
N ARG A 660 4.56 15.90 -33.19
CA ARG A 660 4.63 14.45 -33.00
C ARG A 660 3.47 13.94 -32.12
N GLU A 661 3.16 14.65 -31.05
CA GLU A 661 2.05 14.28 -30.14
C GLU A 661 0.66 14.51 -30.79
N LEU A 662 0.49 15.62 -31.51
CA LEU A 662 -0.74 15.85 -32.29
C LEU A 662 -0.90 14.84 -33.43
N HIS A 663 0.22 14.31 -33.97
CA HIS A 663 0.16 13.24 -34.97
C HIS A 663 -0.27 11.91 -34.35
N ARG A 664 0.16 11.63 -33.12
CA ARG A 664 -0.24 10.43 -32.36
C ARG A 664 -1.72 10.48 -31.90
N HIS A 665 -2.22 11.70 -31.65
CA HIS A 665 -3.57 11.93 -31.18
C HIS A 665 -4.40 12.83 -32.11
N PRO A 666 -4.73 12.36 -33.34
CA PRO A 666 -5.36 13.20 -34.34
C PRO A 666 -6.72 13.76 -33.93
N GLN A 667 -7.45 13.08 -33.02
CA GLN A 667 -8.71 13.59 -32.49
C GLN A 667 -8.53 14.79 -31.54
N ALA A 668 -7.44 14.82 -30.77
CA ALA A 668 -7.10 15.92 -29.88
C ALA A 668 -6.54 17.12 -30.66
N ALA A 669 -5.93 16.90 -31.84
CA ALA A 669 -5.33 17.95 -32.66
C ALA A 669 -6.32 19.05 -33.08
N HIS A 670 -7.62 18.74 -33.16
CA HIS A 670 -8.68 19.72 -33.51
C HIS A 670 -9.02 20.69 -32.38
N GLN A 671 -8.54 20.42 -31.15
CA GLN A 671 -8.95 21.14 -29.95
C GLN A 671 -7.79 21.87 -29.27
N VAL A 672 -6.56 21.76 -29.82
CA VAL A 672 -5.35 22.34 -29.19
C VAL A 672 -4.93 23.61 -29.92
N TRP A 673 -4.90 24.69 -29.19
CA TRP A 673 -4.45 26.00 -29.64
C TRP A 673 -3.18 26.38 -28.86
N LEU A 674 -2.11 26.70 -29.60
CA LEU A 674 -0.84 27.10 -29.02
C LEU A 674 -0.69 28.61 -29.11
N ARG A 675 -0.48 29.28 -27.96
CA ARG A 675 -0.14 30.70 -27.87
C ARG A 675 1.00 30.91 -26.87
N GLY A 676 1.94 31.78 -27.21
CA GLY A 676 2.96 32.26 -26.27
C GLY A 676 4.25 32.67 -26.94
N PRO A 677 5.12 33.41 -26.22
CA PRO A 677 6.40 33.87 -26.75
C PRO A 677 7.30 32.73 -27.25
N ALA A 678 7.32 31.59 -26.54
CA ALA A 678 8.10 30.41 -26.92
C ALA A 678 7.66 29.78 -28.24
N VAL A 679 6.36 29.82 -28.57
CA VAL A 679 5.83 29.37 -29.85
C VAL A 679 6.23 30.35 -30.97
N ALA A 680 6.17 31.64 -30.71
CA ALA A 680 6.62 32.66 -31.64
C ALA A 680 8.14 32.60 -31.90
N ASP A 681 8.94 32.31 -30.89
CA ASP A 681 10.39 32.15 -31.03
C ASP A 681 10.75 30.86 -31.79
N TRP A 682 10.08 29.77 -31.52
CA TRP A 682 10.24 28.51 -32.25
C TRP A 682 9.84 28.68 -33.74
N SER A 683 8.72 29.37 -34.00
CA SER A 683 8.27 29.65 -35.36
C SER A 683 9.26 30.55 -36.12
N ARG A 684 9.82 31.57 -35.48
CA ARG A 684 10.84 32.44 -36.06
C ARG A 684 12.13 31.74 -36.46
N GLN A 685 12.52 30.69 -35.75
CA GLN A 685 13.74 29.91 -36.05
C GLN A 685 13.56 28.93 -37.23
N ARG A 686 12.33 28.55 -37.58
CA ARG A 686 12.04 27.49 -38.56
C ARG A 686 11.12 27.92 -39.68
N ILE A 687 10.54 29.09 -39.62
CA ILE A 687 9.55 29.60 -40.55
C ILE A 687 9.94 31.03 -40.93
N VAL A 688 9.97 31.34 -42.23
CA VAL A 688 10.23 32.70 -42.74
C VAL A 688 8.99 33.54 -42.52
N LEU A 689 9.15 34.72 -41.89
CA LEU A 689 8.07 35.66 -41.69
C LEU A 689 7.92 36.54 -42.95
N GLU A 690 6.79 36.46 -43.64
CA GLU A 690 6.42 37.40 -44.67
C GLU A 690 5.49 38.48 -44.14
N HIS A 691 5.88 39.75 -44.30
CA HIS A 691 4.98 40.88 -44.11
C HIS A 691 4.11 41.07 -45.37
N GLU A 692 2.92 40.49 -45.39
CA GLU A 692 1.89 40.92 -46.32
C GLU A 692 1.25 42.22 -45.80
N HIS A 693 1.28 43.26 -46.64
CA HIS A 693 0.57 44.53 -46.41
C HIS A 693 -0.94 44.32 -46.43
N ASN A 694 -1.50 43.86 -45.32
CA ASN A 694 -2.94 43.92 -45.11
C ASN A 694 -3.18 44.85 -43.90
N PRO A 695 -3.73 46.04 -44.13
CA PRO A 695 -3.93 47.07 -43.08
C PRO A 695 -4.89 46.66 -41.95
N GLN A 696 -5.56 45.54 -42.07
CA GLN A 696 -6.49 45.01 -41.04
C GLN A 696 -5.91 43.88 -40.19
N LEU A 697 -4.67 43.42 -40.42
CA LEU A 697 -4.02 42.36 -39.63
C LEU A 697 -2.87 42.94 -38.84
N THR A 698 -3.03 43.01 -37.56
CA THR A 698 -2.02 43.50 -36.60
C THR A 698 -0.97 42.49 -36.17
N GLU A 699 -1.03 41.23 -36.68
CA GLU A 699 -0.08 40.17 -36.36
C GLU A 699 0.69 39.69 -37.59
N PRO A 700 2.02 39.43 -37.50
CA PRO A 700 2.85 38.97 -38.58
C PRO A 700 2.44 37.53 -39.01
N ARG A 701 2.33 37.34 -40.33
CA ARG A 701 2.11 36.00 -40.91
C ARG A 701 3.40 35.22 -40.97
N VAL A 702 3.33 33.93 -40.76
CA VAL A 702 4.46 33.03 -40.75
C VAL A 702 4.47 32.16 -42.00
N GLU A 703 5.55 32.22 -42.79
CA GLU A 703 5.73 31.35 -43.95
C GLU A 703 6.33 29.99 -43.56
N ILE A 704 5.60 28.93 -43.87
CA ILE A 704 5.98 27.55 -43.52
C ILE A 704 6.85 26.98 -44.66
N PRO A 705 8.07 26.44 -44.42
CA PRO A 705 8.90 25.81 -45.44
C PRO A 705 8.12 24.73 -46.22
N ALA A 706 8.45 24.57 -47.50
CA ALA A 706 7.71 23.68 -48.43
C ALA A 706 7.60 22.23 -47.89
N GLU A 707 8.61 21.72 -47.24
CA GLU A 707 8.66 20.38 -46.63
C GLU A 707 7.65 20.26 -45.49
N VAL A 708 7.64 21.23 -44.56
CA VAL A 708 6.69 21.29 -43.44
C VAL A 708 5.28 21.56 -43.92
N ARG A 709 5.12 22.37 -45.00
CA ARG A 709 3.83 22.68 -45.66
C ARG A 709 3.19 21.42 -46.24
N THR A 710 4.00 20.52 -46.79
CA THR A 710 3.54 19.26 -47.38
C THR A 710 3.05 18.29 -46.29
N GLU A 711 3.76 18.19 -45.19
CA GLU A 711 3.36 17.39 -44.01
C GLU A 711 2.10 17.96 -43.33
N LEU A 712 2.06 19.26 -43.12
CA LEU A 712 0.88 19.93 -42.54
C LEU A 712 -0.36 19.84 -43.50
N ALA A 713 -0.15 19.88 -44.80
CA ALA A 713 -1.24 19.69 -45.79
C ALA A 713 -1.75 18.24 -45.80
N ALA A 714 -0.86 17.26 -45.59
CA ALA A 714 -1.23 15.85 -45.47
C ALA A 714 -1.99 15.60 -44.15
N LEU A 715 -1.52 16.12 -43.06
CA LEU A 715 -2.18 16.11 -41.74
C LEU A 715 -3.56 16.80 -41.79
N ARG A 716 -3.65 17.97 -42.44
CA ARG A 716 -4.87 18.72 -42.64
C ARG A 716 -5.94 17.94 -43.41
N ARG A 717 -5.54 17.29 -44.51
CA ARG A 717 -6.48 16.48 -45.34
C ARG A 717 -6.95 15.25 -44.58
N ARG A 718 -6.05 14.61 -43.82
CA ARG A 718 -6.37 13.42 -43.05
C ARG A 718 -7.31 13.72 -41.87
N ASN A 719 -7.18 14.90 -41.26
CA ASN A 719 -7.93 15.29 -40.06
C ASN A 719 -9.04 16.33 -40.32
N ARG A 720 -9.31 16.71 -41.55
CA ARG A 720 -10.35 17.69 -41.98
C ARG A 720 -10.24 19.08 -41.30
N VAL A 721 -9.03 19.51 -40.94
CA VAL A 721 -8.79 20.82 -40.32
C VAL A 721 -8.75 21.93 -41.38
N SER A 722 -9.41 23.07 -41.14
CA SER A 722 -9.37 24.20 -42.06
C SER A 722 -8.00 24.91 -42.00
N GLN A 723 -7.58 25.53 -43.13
CA GLN A 723 -6.31 26.27 -43.19
C GLN A 723 -6.25 27.43 -42.18
N ARG A 724 -7.38 28.05 -41.92
CA ARG A 724 -7.53 29.13 -40.93
C ARG A 724 -7.34 28.64 -39.50
N ALA A 725 -7.67 27.42 -39.21
CA ALA A 725 -7.48 26.80 -37.88
C ALA A 725 -6.03 26.37 -37.62
N LEU A 726 -5.18 26.26 -38.65
CA LEU A 726 -3.75 25.99 -38.51
C LEU A 726 -2.91 27.28 -38.36
N CYS A 727 -3.42 28.40 -38.83
CA CYS A 727 -2.70 29.66 -38.81
C CYS A 727 -3.11 30.61 -37.67
N GLN A 728 -4.17 30.30 -36.94
CA GLN A 728 -4.61 30.96 -35.71
C GLN A 728 -4.12 30.21 -34.45
#